data_0f01a293139dc16b291da256d9b66fb1
#
_entry.id   0f01a293139dc16b291da256d9b66fb1
#
_cell.length_a   1.000
_cell.length_b   1.000
_cell.length_c   1.000
_cell.angle_alpha   90.00
_cell.angle_beta   90.00
_cell.angle_gamma   90.00
#
_symmetry.space_group_name_H-M   'P 1'
#
loop_
_entity.id
_entity.type
_entity.pdbx_description
1 polymer ?
#
loop_
_entity_poly.entity_id
_entity_poly.type
_entity_poly.pdbx_seq_one_letter_code
_entity_poly.pdbx_strand_id
1 'polypeptide(L)'
;MALITIHYILISPYKKRKKELAGFIIILISFFSYGFLADRYELGLNITLCLLQTLIVMPIYYVIKYSLNSLEEINTNYLFSSEEIVSIGIFLCLLITGIGNIKIFDYSIRNICALTLVLIIAYGGGSAYGAMIGVLMGIIVGVASNNMMYSVAFFGVGGLVVGIFKDTGKIFSMLSGIIIYFALALYSNALTLKLGIEVLTSCILFLCIPRPVYKSIEIEINPHRKKAYLGEVQLNSIKEEFTFKLKDLTSVLATVAKCLGNANENENLLIKSKGSALVENLADRSCSNCENKKLCWERDFHQTFNSFQQLIRSYEEGNLAIPIYLEKRCIKNFTLLRSAEGIVNNYNVNEAIKARLVEGKNILSTHISNITNTLDSLLNDFKREVTIDTELERGIKRVLNRNSISYNNIFCYMDKNGRIKIRISIDNNDGADFCEKSIISLLSNTMRMKVCVGDDRYNINAKTNERIITIEEKPKYYMVSYGAMEPKKGEKQTGDNYSFGKTNDGGYMTILSDGMGSGPEAGEESKATVELVEKLMEAGFNEDVTINTVNSIMGMRFAEDEKYATLDLSKVNLYNGDSIFVKIGAATSFIKRGREVKSINSKNLPFGLVDEVDVEIIKEVLKPGDILVNVSDGVLDVDKLNLGKVIWIEEYLKNINADPRELSEKILEKAKNLSKGNVKDDMTVIVSKLYLDS
;
A
#
# COMPACT_ATOMS: atom_id res chain seq x y z
N MET A 1 52.42 25.03 10.77
CA MET A 1 53.19 24.12 9.91
C MET A 1 53.79 22.98 10.71
N ALA A 2 54.63 23.21 11.74
CA ALA A 2 55.23 22.14 12.55
C ALA A 2 54.21 21.17 13.20
N LEU A 3 53.09 21.63 13.76
CA LEU A 3 52.02 20.84 14.34
C LEU A 3 51.28 19.94 13.31
N ILE A 4 51.11 20.44 12.09
CA ILE A 4 50.45 19.67 11.01
C ILE A 4 51.37 18.57 10.49
N THR A 5 52.66 18.84 10.33
CA THR A 5 53.63 17.85 9.91
C THR A 5 53.85 16.75 10.98
N ILE A 6 53.82 17.11 12.26
CA ILE A 6 53.93 16.18 13.38
C ILE A 6 52.66 15.33 13.50
N HIS A 7 51.47 15.89 13.27
CA HIS A 7 50.23 15.13 13.25
C HIS A 7 50.26 14.09 12.12
N TYR A 8 50.79 14.44 10.95
CA TYR A 8 50.91 13.51 9.79
C TYR A 8 51.91 12.39 10.06
N ILE A 9 52.99 12.63 10.78
CA ILE A 9 54.00 11.62 11.20
C ILE A 9 53.42 10.67 12.28
N LEU A 10 52.46 11.12 13.10
CA LEU A 10 51.84 10.38 14.18
C LEU A 10 50.60 9.55 13.74
N ILE A 11 50.22 9.56 12.47
CA ILE A 11 49.09 8.77 11.90
C ILE A 11 49.35 7.27 11.80
N SER A 12 50.62 6.80 12.06
CA SER A 12 50.97 5.36 12.13
C SER A 12 50.23 4.65 13.28
N PRO A 13 49.94 3.31 13.19
CA PRO A 13 48.93 2.57 13.97
C PRO A 13 49.31 2.22 15.44
N TYR A 14 49.92 3.15 16.18
CA TYR A 14 50.30 2.92 17.57
C TYR A 14 49.20 3.28 18.59
N LYS A 15 49.15 2.57 19.76
CA LYS A 15 48.16 2.67 20.84
C LYS A 15 47.72 4.12 21.16
N LYS A 16 46.41 4.38 21.11
CA LYS A 16 45.71 5.68 21.26
C LYS A 16 46.24 6.56 22.42
N ARG A 17 46.52 5.99 23.59
CA ARG A 17 46.97 6.70 24.80
C ARG A 17 48.39 7.26 24.70
N LYS A 18 49.30 6.59 23.98
CA LYS A 18 50.70 7.04 23.81
C LYS A 18 50.80 8.22 22.83
N LYS A 19 49.87 8.32 21.87
CA LYS A 19 49.80 9.42 20.91
C LYS A 19 49.41 10.76 21.56
N GLU A 20 48.46 10.72 22.50
CA GLU A 20 48.01 11.92 23.20
C GLU A 20 49.06 12.49 24.09
N LEU A 21 49.83 11.65 24.82
CA LEU A 21 50.97 12.03 25.60
C LEU A 21 52.10 12.66 24.71
N ALA A 22 52.35 12.04 23.56
CA ALA A 22 53.38 12.58 22.63
C ALA A 22 52.95 13.95 22.07
N GLY A 23 51.63 14.13 21.72
CA GLY A 23 51.12 15.43 21.32
C GLY A 23 51.28 16.52 22.37
N PHE A 24 50.99 16.19 23.63
CA PHE A 24 51.21 17.09 24.77
C PHE A 24 52.68 17.51 24.91
N ILE A 25 53.60 16.58 24.87
CA ILE A 25 55.04 16.83 24.98
C ILE A 25 55.53 17.68 23.82
N ILE A 26 55.06 17.45 22.61
CA ILE A 26 55.47 18.24 21.43
C ILE A 26 54.99 19.70 21.51
N ILE A 27 53.76 19.90 21.95
CA ILE A 27 53.19 21.27 22.14
C ILE A 27 54.00 21.99 23.22
N LEU A 28 54.30 21.30 24.33
CA LEU A 28 55.08 21.90 25.44
C LEU A 28 56.50 22.27 24.99
N ILE A 29 57.18 21.38 24.26
CA ILE A 29 58.52 21.66 23.71
C ILE A 29 58.47 22.81 22.70
N SER A 30 57.44 22.90 21.88
CA SER A 30 57.33 23.98 20.89
C SER A 30 57.12 25.36 21.52
N PHE A 31 56.33 25.47 22.58
CA PHE A 31 56.17 26.71 23.32
C PHE A 31 57.42 27.08 24.10
N PHE A 32 58.09 26.08 24.73
CA PHE A 32 59.32 26.30 25.45
C PHE A 32 60.43 26.78 24.53
N SER A 33 60.63 26.14 23.38
CA SER A 33 61.64 26.54 22.40
C SER A 33 61.38 27.92 21.80
N TYR A 34 60.11 28.29 21.55
CA TYR A 34 59.77 29.61 21.09
C TYR A 34 60.07 30.69 22.12
N GLY A 35 59.69 30.46 23.40
CA GLY A 35 60.00 31.39 24.49
C GLY A 35 61.48 31.59 24.73
N PHE A 36 62.26 30.53 24.60
CA PHE A 36 63.74 30.55 24.77
C PHE A 36 64.44 31.24 23.59
N LEU A 37 64.05 30.93 22.37
CA LEU A 37 64.64 31.56 21.16
C LEU A 37 64.28 33.03 20.99
N ALA A 38 63.17 33.46 21.57
CA ALA A 38 62.74 34.82 21.48
C ALA A 38 63.32 35.74 22.58
N ASP A 39 64.12 35.20 23.48
CA ASP A 39 64.83 35.87 24.60
C ASP A 39 63.94 36.81 25.42
N ARG A 40 62.66 36.42 25.60
CA ARG A 40 61.60 37.32 26.13
C ARG A 40 61.43 37.26 27.65
N TYR A 41 61.85 36.15 28.29
CA TYR A 41 61.55 35.88 29.70
C TYR A 41 62.68 35.12 30.41
N GLU A 42 62.80 35.36 31.72
CA GLU A 42 63.66 34.54 32.61
C GLU A 42 63.20 33.08 32.58
N LEU A 43 64.12 32.14 32.75
CA LEU A 43 63.89 30.70 32.56
C LEU A 43 62.71 30.14 33.39
N GLY A 44 62.55 30.59 34.65
CA GLY A 44 61.43 30.21 35.53
C GLY A 44 60.06 30.71 35.03
N LEU A 45 60.02 31.93 34.53
CA LEU A 45 58.82 32.55 34.01
C LEU A 45 58.41 31.93 32.65
N ASN A 46 59.40 31.55 31.85
CA ASN A 46 59.16 30.87 30.58
C ASN A 46 58.54 29.46 30.78
N ILE A 47 58.98 28.69 31.77
CA ILE A 47 58.43 27.39 32.12
C ILE A 47 56.98 27.53 32.57
N THR A 48 56.65 28.47 33.44
CA THR A 48 55.26 28.69 33.93
C THR A 48 54.33 29.12 32.82
N LEU A 49 54.75 30.03 31.95
CA LEU A 49 53.96 30.46 30.78
C LEU A 49 53.75 29.33 29.78
N CYS A 50 54.77 28.53 29.51
CA CYS A 50 54.67 27.37 28.62
C CYS A 50 53.65 26.33 29.12
N LEU A 51 53.69 26.04 30.43
CA LEU A 51 52.69 25.14 31.05
C LEU A 51 51.28 25.70 30.94
N LEU A 52 51.06 26.97 31.20
CA LEU A 52 49.76 27.65 31.13
C LEU A 52 49.22 27.68 29.69
N GLN A 53 50.08 28.02 28.71
CA GLN A 53 49.73 27.98 27.28
C GLN A 53 49.33 26.59 26.82
N THR A 54 50.09 25.57 27.24
CA THR A 54 49.79 24.17 26.89
C THR A 54 48.48 23.73 27.50
N LEU A 55 48.19 24.14 28.74
CA LEU A 55 46.92 23.85 29.43
C LEU A 55 45.69 24.42 28.71
N ILE A 56 45.84 25.63 28.08
CA ILE A 56 44.78 26.29 27.30
C ILE A 56 44.64 25.66 25.92
N VAL A 57 45.74 25.32 25.25
CA VAL A 57 45.70 24.81 23.87
C VAL A 57 45.16 23.39 23.78
N MET A 58 45.41 22.56 24.80
CA MET A 58 44.98 21.18 24.79
C MET A 58 43.45 20.98 24.68
N PRO A 59 42.60 21.61 25.49
CA PRO A 59 41.14 21.55 25.32
C PRO A 59 40.71 21.95 23.92
N ILE A 60 41.27 23.03 23.36
CA ILE A 60 40.95 23.48 22.01
C ILE A 60 41.31 22.41 20.97
N TYR A 61 42.48 21.78 21.11
CA TYR A 61 42.85 20.67 20.22
C TYR A 61 41.85 19.51 20.29
N TYR A 62 41.40 19.12 21.49
CA TYR A 62 40.40 18.06 21.63
C TYR A 62 39.08 18.44 21.01
N VAL A 63 38.60 19.65 21.18
CA VAL A 63 37.35 20.15 20.55
C VAL A 63 37.47 20.09 19.03
N ILE A 64 38.57 20.58 18.46
CA ILE A 64 38.79 20.53 17.01
C ILE A 64 38.82 19.11 16.49
N LYS A 65 39.56 18.22 17.16
CA LYS A 65 39.64 16.81 16.78
C LYS A 65 38.25 16.12 16.84
N TYR A 66 37.50 16.37 17.89
CA TYR A 66 36.16 15.84 18.08
C TYR A 66 35.20 16.37 17.02
N SER A 67 35.26 17.66 16.72
CA SER A 67 34.45 18.28 15.68
C SER A 67 34.77 17.79 14.27
N LEU A 68 36.03 17.56 13.93
CA LEU A 68 36.42 17.02 12.63
C LEU A 68 35.90 15.59 12.44
N ASN A 69 36.00 14.76 13.46
CA ASN A 69 35.43 13.41 13.39
C ASN A 69 33.90 13.44 13.23
N SER A 70 33.22 14.35 13.93
CA SER A 70 31.77 14.50 13.81
C SER A 70 31.36 15.06 12.44
N LEU A 71 32.18 15.93 11.83
CA LEU A 71 31.91 16.48 10.49
C LEU A 71 31.95 15.41 9.38
N GLU A 72 32.73 14.35 9.55
CA GLU A 72 32.77 13.21 8.62
C GLU A 72 31.44 12.45 8.59
N GLU A 73 30.65 12.52 9.67
CA GLU A 73 29.36 11.86 9.80
C GLU A 73 28.16 12.73 9.30
N ILE A 74 28.41 13.92 8.78
CA ILE A 74 27.37 14.75 8.17
C ILE A 74 26.82 14.04 6.94
N ASN A 75 25.49 14.08 6.77
CA ASN A 75 24.72 13.40 5.73
C ASN A 75 24.72 11.84 5.87
N THR A 76 25.18 11.30 6.97
CA THR A 76 25.03 9.88 7.31
C THR A 76 23.80 9.63 8.19
N ASN A 77 23.53 8.37 8.51
CA ASN A 77 22.46 7.96 9.45
C ASN A 77 22.79 8.27 10.91
N TYR A 78 23.95 8.87 11.20
CA TYR A 78 24.41 9.18 12.54
C TYR A 78 23.60 10.33 13.16
N LEU A 79 23.16 10.17 14.42
CA LEU A 79 22.45 11.18 15.18
C LEU A 79 23.42 11.93 16.07
N PHE A 80 23.64 13.22 15.81
CA PHE A 80 24.53 14.05 16.62
C PHE A 80 23.99 14.23 18.02
N SER A 81 24.88 14.08 19.02
CA SER A 81 24.64 14.48 20.39
C SER A 81 24.70 16.01 20.52
N SER A 82 24.10 16.55 21.61
CA SER A 82 24.19 17.99 21.88
C SER A 82 25.65 18.47 22.03
N GLU A 83 26.51 17.62 22.56
CA GLU A 83 27.94 17.91 22.77
C GLU A 83 28.72 18.01 21.44
N GLU A 84 28.37 17.15 20.47
CA GLU A 84 28.95 17.19 19.12
C GLU A 84 28.55 18.45 18.38
N ILE A 85 27.26 18.85 18.45
CA ILE A 85 26.76 20.07 17.83
C ILE A 85 27.46 21.31 18.43
N VAL A 86 27.63 21.35 19.76
CA VAL A 86 28.37 22.43 20.44
C VAL A 86 29.82 22.46 19.97
N SER A 87 30.49 21.32 19.90
CA SER A 87 31.90 21.27 19.48
C SER A 87 32.11 21.70 18.03
N ILE A 88 31.21 21.33 17.12
CA ILE A 88 31.19 21.82 15.73
C ILE A 88 30.97 23.30 15.70
N GLY A 89 30.07 23.85 16.54
CA GLY A 89 29.84 25.29 16.69
C GLY A 89 31.10 26.04 17.12
N ILE A 90 31.81 25.55 18.15
CA ILE A 90 33.08 26.15 18.60
C ILE A 90 34.12 26.10 17.50
N PHE A 91 34.25 24.99 16.79
CA PHE A 91 35.19 24.85 15.67
C PHE A 91 34.92 25.88 14.56
N LEU A 92 33.64 26.07 14.15
CA LEU A 92 33.26 27.06 13.16
C LEU A 92 33.58 28.49 13.63
N CYS A 93 33.33 28.81 14.93
CA CYS A 93 33.67 30.08 15.51
C CYS A 93 35.19 30.33 15.51
N LEU A 94 36.00 29.32 15.81
CA LEU A 94 37.46 29.41 15.77
C LEU A 94 37.97 29.60 14.33
N LEU A 95 37.40 28.92 13.35
CA LEU A 95 37.73 29.11 11.92
C LEU A 95 37.52 30.56 11.46
N ILE A 96 36.35 31.13 11.79
CA ILE A 96 36.02 32.51 11.42
C ILE A 96 36.97 33.52 12.11
N THR A 97 37.28 33.28 13.37
CA THR A 97 38.20 34.16 14.12
C THR A 97 39.62 34.07 13.57
N GLY A 98 40.04 32.90 13.07
CA GLY A 98 41.32 32.66 12.40
C GLY A 98 41.54 33.53 11.12
N ILE A 99 40.46 34.07 10.53
CA ILE A 99 40.56 35.03 9.41
C ILE A 99 41.32 36.29 9.84
N GLY A 100 41.40 36.56 11.15
CA GLY A 100 42.14 37.67 11.70
C GLY A 100 41.54 39.04 11.35
N ASN A 101 42.40 40.05 11.25
CA ASN A 101 42.01 41.47 10.99
C ASN A 101 42.05 41.81 9.49
N ILE A 102 41.75 40.87 8.60
CA ILE A 102 41.69 41.17 7.17
C ILE A 102 40.52 42.13 6.91
N LYS A 103 40.83 43.29 6.29
CA LYS A 103 39.84 44.29 5.92
C LYS A 103 39.82 44.46 4.40
N ILE A 104 38.65 44.53 3.83
CA ILE A 104 38.39 44.88 2.44
C ILE A 104 37.64 46.21 2.44
N PHE A 105 38.14 47.25 1.78
CA PHE A 105 37.57 48.59 1.80
C PHE A 105 37.23 49.10 3.22
N ASP A 106 38.11 48.81 4.19
CA ASP A 106 37.97 49.20 5.61
C ASP A 106 36.93 48.42 6.43
N TYR A 107 36.23 47.42 5.84
CA TYR A 107 35.26 46.53 6.52
C TYR A 107 35.89 45.23 6.98
N SER A 108 35.51 44.76 8.17
CA SER A 108 36.05 43.54 8.74
C SER A 108 35.35 42.29 8.16
N ILE A 109 36.08 41.48 7.38
CA ILE A 109 35.57 40.22 6.85
C ILE A 109 35.17 39.26 7.98
N ARG A 110 35.95 39.23 9.05
CA ARG A 110 35.65 38.43 10.24
C ARG A 110 34.25 38.72 10.81
N ASN A 111 33.89 40.01 10.96
CA ASN A 111 32.60 40.42 11.51
C ASN A 111 31.44 40.05 10.57
N ILE A 112 31.62 40.21 9.26
CA ILE A 112 30.63 39.85 8.24
C ILE A 112 30.39 38.33 8.26
N CYS A 113 31.45 37.50 8.26
CA CYS A 113 31.34 36.05 8.33
C CYS A 113 30.72 35.60 9.66
N ALA A 114 31.09 36.21 10.78
CA ALA A 114 30.55 35.90 12.10
C ALA A 114 29.04 36.16 12.16
N LEU A 115 28.60 37.35 11.72
CA LEU A 115 27.15 37.67 11.65
C LEU A 115 26.40 36.75 10.72
N THR A 116 26.95 36.48 9.54
CA THR A 116 26.32 35.55 8.58
C THR A 116 26.15 34.16 9.15
N LEU A 117 27.18 33.63 9.85
CA LEU A 117 27.10 32.31 10.50
C LEU A 117 26.00 32.28 11.58
N VAL A 118 25.96 33.32 12.44
CA VAL A 118 24.95 33.42 13.50
C VAL A 118 23.55 33.48 12.89
N LEU A 119 23.31 34.26 11.84
CA LEU A 119 22.03 34.31 11.13
C LEU A 119 21.62 32.97 10.53
N ILE A 120 22.55 32.22 9.90
CA ILE A 120 22.31 30.92 9.30
C ILE A 120 21.88 29.90 10.37
N ILE A 121 22.67 29.80 11.43
CA ILE A 121 22.41 28.83 12.50
C ILE A 121 21.12 29.17 13.28
N ALA A 122 20.89 30.49 13.53
CA ALA A 122 19.67 30.93 14.21
C ALA A 122 18.41 30.61 13.39
N TYR A 123 18.44 30.82 12.08
CA TYR A 123 17.33 30.54 11.20
C TYR A 123 17.12 29.00 11.00
N GLY A 124 18.20 28.23 10.82
CA GLY A 124 18.12 26.76 10.67
C GLY A 124 17.80 26.04 11.98
N GLY A 125 18.52 26.34 13.05
CA GLY A 125 18.42 25.66 14.35
C GLY A 125 17.39 26.24 15.33
N GLY A 126 16.95 27.48 15.15
CA GLY A 126 16.03 28.18 16.05
C GLY A 126 16.75 28.96 17.17
N SER A 127 15.95 29.52 18.11
CA SER A 127 16.40 30.44 19.13
C SER A 127 17.51 29.90 20.06
N ALA A 128 17.41 28.63 20.47
CA ALA A 128 18.38 28.03 21.37
C ALA A 128 19.77 27.91 20.73
N TYR A 129 19.85 27.40 19.52
CA TYR A 129 21.09 27.24 18.79
C TYR A 129 21.64 28.62 18.29
N GLY A 130 20.73 29.50 17.91
CA GLY A 130 21.10 30.89 17.55
C GLY A 130 21.75 31.66 18.70
N ALA A 131 21.16 31.55 19.89
CA ALA A 131 21.73 32.16 21.11
C ALA A 131 23.08 31.52 21.49
N MET A 132 23.16 30.18 21.46
CA MET A 132 24.37 29.43 21.80
C MET A 132 25.56 29.81 20.90
N ILE A 133 25.38 29.75 19.59
CA ILE A 133 26.44 30.11 18.62
C ILE A 133 26.74 31.60 18.69
N GLY A 134 25.72 32.44 18.88
CA GLY A 134 25.89 33.89 19.05
C GLY A 134 26.75 34.22 20.27
N VAL A 135 26.50 33.59 21.43
CA VAL A 135 27.33 33.80 22.63
C VAL A 135 28.76 33.30 22.42
N LEU A 136 28.93 32.09 21.86
CA LEU A 136 30.26 31.54 21.55
C LEU A 136 31.04 32.46 20.60
N MET A 137 30.40 32.91 19.52
CA MET A 137 31.00 33.84 18.58
C MET A 137 31.34 35.18 19.26
N GLY A 138 30.42 35.67 20.10
CA GLY A 138 30.62 36.92 20.87
C GLY A 138 31.81 36.84 21.85
N ILE A 139 31.99 35.73 22.54
CA ILE A 139 33.15 35.49 23.41
C ILE A 139 34.43 35.52 22.60
N ILE A 140 34.54 34.73 21.53
CA ILE A 140 35.77 34.54 20.76
C ILE A 140 36.14 35.84 20.02
N VAL A 141 35.18 36.50 19.37
CA VAL A 141 35.39 37.79 18.71
C VAL A 141 35.64 38.91 19.71
N GLY A 142 34.96 38.89 20.87
CA GLY A 142 35.09 39.86 21.93
C GLY A 142 36.46 39.86 22.60
N VAL A 143 37.05 38.66 22.83
CA VAL A 143 38.44 38.54 23.30
C VAL A 143 39.41 39.14 22.29
N ALA A 144 39.18 38.92 20.99
CA ALA A 144 40.04 39.44 19.93
C ALA A 144 39.90 40.96 19.71
N SER A 145 38.77 41.57 20.14
CA SER A 145 38.49 43.04 19.96
C SER A 145 38.58 43.85 21.24
N ASN A 146 38.92 43.24 22.39
CA ASN A 146 38.93 43.85 23.73
C ASN A 146 37.57 44.41 24.21
N ASN A 147 36.45 44.01 23.58
CA ASN A 147 35.10 44.45 23.90
C ASN A 147 34.15 43.27 24.11
N MET A 148 34.50 42.38 25.05
CA MET A 148 33.82 41.08 25.23
C MET A 148 32.33 41.24 25.55
N MET A 149 31.99 42.16 26.47
CA MET A 149 30.61 42.30 26.95
C MET A 149 29.64 42.75 25.85
N TYR A 150 30.09 43.68 25.02
CA TYR A 150 29.35 44.17 23.85
C TYR A 150 29.19 43.06 22.80
N SER A 151 30.29 42.40 22.46
CA SER A 151 30.26 41.35 21.43
C SER A 151 29.35 40.17 21.81
N VAL A 152 29.35 39.73 23.07
CA VAL A 152 28.48 38.68 23.57
C VAL A 152 27.01 39.08 23.49
N ALA A 153 26.68 40.29 23.92
CA ALA A 153 25.32 40.81 23.83
C ALA A 153 24.88 40.97 22.36
N PHE A 154 25.75 41.52 21.50
CA PHE A 154 25.44 41.74 20.08
C PHE A 154 25.17 40.46 19.31
N PHE A 155 26.06 39.49 19.34
CA PHE A 155 25.88 38.22 18.65
C PHE A 155 24.88 37.32 19.33
N GLY A 156 24.86 37.24 20.67
CA GLY A 156 24.00 36.33 21.44
C GLY A 156 22.53 36.70 21.37
N VAL A 157 22.21 37.97 21.69
CA VAL A 157 20.83 38.48 21.63
C VAL A 157 20.35 38.54 20.18
N GLY A 158 21.21 38.95 19.25
CA GLY A 158 20.89 38.93 17.82
C GLY A 158 20.53 37.56 17.32
N GLY A 159 21.32 36.53 17.64
CA GLY A 159 21.05 35.14 17.27
C GLY A 159 19.77 34.60 17.92
N LEU A 160 19.50 34.93 19.19
CA LEU A 160 18.28 34.54 19.88
C LEU A 160 17.03 35.08 19.17
N VAL A 161 17.00 36.40 18.89
CA VAL A 161 15.84 37.08 18.28
C VAL A 161 15.60 36.58 16.88
N VAL A 162 16.63 36.45 16.04
CA VAL A 162 16.51 35.89 14.69
C VAL A 162 15.92 34.46 14.72
N GLY A 163 16.34 33.64 15.68
CA GLY A 163 15.84 32.29 15.86
C GLY A 163 14.38 32.19 16.34
N ILE A 164 13.90 33.18 17.13
CA ILE A 164 12.48 33.25 17.54
C ILE A 164 11.58 33.48 16.32
N PHE A 165 12.02 34.36 15.40
CA PHE A 165 11.23 34.70 14.21
C PHE A 165 11.43 33.73 13.01
N LYS A 166 12.10 32.59 13.18
CA LYS A 166 12.35 31.66 12.07
C LYS A 166 11.07 31.18 11.37
N ASP A 167 10.00 30.92 12.14
CA ASP A 167 8.75 30.36 11.61
C ASP A 167 7.91 31.40 10.84
N THR A 168 8.21 32.71 11.01
CA THR A 168 7.54 33.79 10.26
C THR A 168 8.13 34.00 8.86
N GLY A 169 9.25 33.33 8.56
CA GLY A 169 9.89 33.36 7.25
C GLY A 169 11.20 34.12 7.21
N LYS A 170 12.00 33.85 6.16
CA LYS A 170 13.39 34.31 6.04
C LYS A 170 13.55 35.85 6.09
N ILE A 171 12.62 36.55 5.44
CA ILE A 171 12.68 38.04 5.38
C ILE A 171 12.36 38.64 6.75
N PHE A 172 11.33 38.18 7.44
CA PHE A 172 10.96 38.69 8.76
C PHE A 172 12.01 38.35 9.81
N SER A 173 12.60 37.16 9.75
CA SER A 173 13.71 36.76 10.62
C SER A 173 14.94 37.68 10.43
N MET A 174 15.27 38.04 9.19
CA MET A 174 16.32 38.99 8.89
C MET A 174 16.01 40.39 9.41
N LEU A 175 14.79 40.91 9.16
CA LEU A 175 14.37 42.23 9.63
C LEU A 175 14.42 42.33 11.16
N SER A 176 13.98 41.29 11.89
CA SER A 176 14.09 41.25 13.36
C SER A 176 15.54 41.31 13.82
N GLY A 177 16.45 40.64 13.10
CA GLY A 177 17.90 40.76 13.34
C GLY A 177 18.44 42.18 13.14
N ILE A 178 18.08 42.82 12.04
CA ILE A 178 18.51 44.24 11.78
C ILE A 178 18.03 45.15 12.89
N ILE A 179 16.77 45.04 13.30
CA ILE A 179 16.18 45.88 14.36
C ILE A 179 16.95 45.72 15.66
N ILE A 180 17.22 44.48 16.09
CA ILE A 180 17.91 44.25 17.38
C ILE A 180 19.38 44.67 17.31
N TYR A 181 20.08 44.42 16.19
CA TYR A 181 21.45 44.86 16.02
C TYR A 181 21.56 46.39 16.04
N PHE A 182 20.62 47.11 15.43
CA PHE A 182 20.55 48.55 15.46
C PHE A 182 20.25 49.07 16.86
N ALA A 183 19.30 48.46 17.58
CA ALA A 183 18.97 48.83 18.97
C ALA A 183 20.18 48.67 19.91
N LEU A 184 20.89 47.53 19.81
CA LEU A 184 22.08 47.28 20.62
C LEU A 184 23.24 48.23 20.29
N ALA A 185 23.41 48.58 19.01
CA ALA A 185 24.43 49.54 18.56
C ALA A 185 24.12 50.94 19.07
N LEU A 186 22.87 51.38 19.10
CA LEU A 186 22.43 52.63 19.72
C LEU A 186 22.71 52.68 21.22
N TYR A 187 22.29 51.61 21.94
CA TYR A 187 22.46 51.54 23.39
C TYR A 187 23.93 51.59 23.81
N SER A 188 24.82 50.99 23.06
CA SER A 188 26.25 50.92 23.36
C SER A 188 27.08 52.10 22.82
N ASN A 189 26.47 53.11 22.21
CA ASN A 189 27.13 54.21 21.50
C ASN A 189 28.15 53.73 20.46
N ALA A 190 27.98 52.51 19.93
CA ALA A 190 28.86 51.90 18.95
C ALA A 190 28.32 52.04 17.51
N LEU A 191 27.32 52.87 17.31
CA LEU A 191 26.72 53.11 16.02
C LEU A 191 27.71 53.82 15.08
N THR A 192 28.29 53.05 14.18
CA THR A 192 29.15 53.58 13.13
C THR A 192 28.61 53.17 11.76
N LEU A 193 28.85 54.01 10.76
CA LEU A 193 28.44 53.71 9.39
C LEU A 193 29.06 52.39 8.89
N LYS A 194 30.24 52.03 9.39
CA LYS A 194 30.94 50.76 9.13
C LYS A 194 30.15 49.56 9.64
N LEU A 195 29.65 49.59 10.87
CA LEU A 195 28.85 48.53 11.46
C LEU A 195 27.55 48.31 10.67
N GLY A 196 26.87 49.38 10.25
CA GLY A 196 25.68 49.32 9.43
C GLY A 196 25.89 48.56 8.12
N ILE A 197 27.02 48.82 7.43
CA ILE A 197 27.37 48.15 6.17
C ILE A 197 27.76 46.70 6.42
N GLU A 198 28.48 46.35 7.51
CA GLU A 198 28.80 44.98 7.89
C GLU A 198 27.54 44.15 8.17
N VAL A 199 26.53 44.68 8.86
CA VAL A 199 25.26 44.05 9.11
C VAL A 199 24.48 43.85 7.79
N LEU A 200 24.42 44.87 6.94
CA LEU A 200 23.70 44.86 5.68
C LEU A 200 24.29 43.81 4.71
N THR A 201 25.61 43.76 4.60
CA THR A 201 26.31 42.75 3.76
C THR A 201 26.08 41.34 4.29
N SER A 202 26.10 41.13 5.61
CA SER A 202 25.78 39.84 6.22
C SER A 202 24.34 39.41 5.95
N CYS A 203 23.37 40.32 5.96
CA CYS A 203 21.99 40.07 5.63
C CYS A 203 21.79 39.69 4.15
N ILE A 204 22.52 40.36 3.24
CA ILE A 204 22.50 40.02 1.81
C ILE A 204 23.06 38.62 1.61
N LEU A 205 24.21 38.28 2.21
CA LEU A 205 24.78 36.94 2.15
C LEU A 205 23.81 35.87 2.70
N PHE A 206 23.16 36.17 3.82
CA PHE A 206 22.12 35.29 4.39
C PHE A 206 20.97 35.09 3.41
N LEU A 207 20.47 36.09 2.71
CA LEU A 207 19.40 35.97 1.73
C LEU A 207 19.81 35.16 0.48
N CYS A 208 21.08 35.27 0.05
CA CYS A 208 21.59 34.54 -1.12
C CYS A 208 21.62 33.01 -0.93
N ILE A 209 21.67 32.50 0.30
CA ILE A 209 21.72 31.07 0.55
C ILE A 209 20.35 30.41 0.20
N PRO A 210 20.33 29.36 -0.60
CA PRO A 210 19.07 28.71 -1.01
C PRO A 210 18.39 27.98 0.16
N ARG A 211 17.04 27.89 0.11
CA ARG A 211 16.22 27.23 1.16
C ARG A 211 16.61 25.79 1.50
N PRO A 212 17.00 24.92 0.54
CA PRO A 212 17.42 23.56 0.85
C PRO A 212 18.55 23.46 1.86
N VAL A 213 19.53 24.39 1.84
CA VAL A 213 20.65 24.41 2.78
C VAL A 213 20.16 24.60 4.22
N TYR A 214 19.21 25.49 4.45
CA TYR A 214 18.64 25.71 5.77
C TYR A 214 17.87 24.47 6.26
N LYS A 215 17.16 23.80 5.35
CA LYS A 215 16.43 22.56 5.66
C LYS A 215 17.40 21.42 6.05
N SER A 216 18.54 21.32 5.34
CA SER A 216 19.59 20.36 5.70
C SER A 216 20.20 20.65 7.08
N ILE A 217 20.50 21.92 7.37
CA ILE A 217 21.01 22.34 8.68
C ILE A 217 19.99 22.03 9.79
N GLU A 218 18.71 22.31 9.55
CA GLU A 218 17.64 22.03 10.50
C GLU A 218 17.50 20.54 10.81
N ILE A 219 17.62 19.67 9.79
CA ILE A 219 17.59 18.21 9.96
C ILE A 219 18.79 17.74 10.77
N GLU A 220 20.01 18.22 10.45
CA GLU A 220 21.24 17.78 11.12
C GLU A 220 21.32 18.24 12.59
N ILE A 221 20.89 19.48 12.88
CA ILE A 221 20.92 20.05 14.24
C ILE A 221 19.84 19.46 15.14
N ASN A 222 18.69 18.99 14.59
CA ASN A 222 17.59 18.48 15.39
C ASN A 222 17.50 16.95 15.31
N PRO A 223 17.94 16.20 16.37
CA PRO A 223 17.94 14.74 16.36
C PRO A 223 16.56 14.13 16.11
N HIS A 224 15.48 14.76 16.62
CA HIS A 224 14.13 14.27 16.41
C HIS A 224 13.69 14.40 14.95
N ARG A 225 14.05 15.51 14.28
CA ARG A 225 13.75 15.69 12.86
C ARG A 225 14.59 14.76 11.98
N LYS A 226 15.85 14.58 12.32
CA LYS A 226 16.74 13.64 11.61
C LYS A 226 16.22 12.19 11.72
N LYS A 227 15.82 11.76 12.92
CA LYS A 227 15.24 10.44 13.13
C LYS A 227 13.94 10.23 12.32
N ALA A 228 13.08 11.24 12.29
CA ALA A 228 11.85 11.18 11.48
C ALA A 228 12.17 11.11 9.98
N TYR A 229 13.10 11.92 9.49
CA TYR A 229 13.55 11.91 8.10
C TYR A 229 14.17 10.56 7.70
N LEU A 230 15.03 9.99 8.54
CA LEU A 230 15.65 8.68 8.29
C LEU A 230 14.59 7.56 8.29
N GLY A 231 13.60 7.64 9.17
CA GLY A 231 12.47 6.70 9.19
C GLY A 231 11.65 6.77 7.88
N GLU A 232 11.40 7.97 7.37
CA GLU A 232 10.71 8.19 6.11
C GLU A 232 11.51 7.62 4.90
N VAL A 233 12.81 7.86 4.87
CA VAL A 233 13.71 7.33 3.83
C VAL A 233 13.76 5.80 3.87
N GLN A 234 13.88 5.20 5.06
CA GLN A 234 13.85 3.74 5.21
C GLN A 234 12.52 3.13 4.80
N LEU A 235 11.41 3.76 5.17
CA LEU A 235 10.07 3.29 4.79
C LEU A 235 9.89 3.35 3.27
N ASN A 236 10.34 4.42 2.62
CA ASN A 236 10.27 4.56 1.17
C ASN A 236 11.12 3.50 0.47
N SER A 237 12.32 3.20 0.98
CA SER A 237 13.18 2.15 0.40
C SER A 237 12.56 0.76 0.54
N ILE A 238 11.94 0.42 1.69
CA ILE A 238 11.21 -0.83 1.88
C ILE A 238 10.00 -0.91 0.94
N LYS A 239 9.28 0.20 0.80
CA LYS A 239 8.14 0.30 -0.12
C LYS A 239 8.57 0.08 -1.57
N GLU A 240 9.69 0.65 -2.00
CA GLU A 240 10.25 0.44 -3.34
C GLU A 240 10.69 -1.00 -3.55
N GLU A 241 11.40 -1.60 -2.59
CA GLU A 241 11.85 -3.00 -2.67
C GLU A 241 10.66 -3.97 -2.74
N PHE A 242 9.64 -3.75 -1.90
CA PHE A 242 8.43 -4.57 -1.91
C PHE A 242 7.67 -4.44 -3.23
N THR A 243 7.54 -3.20 -3.74
CA THR A 243 6.92 -2.93 -5.05
C THR A 243 7.67 -3.62 -6.18
N PHE A 244 9.01 -3.60 -6.15
CA PHE A 244 9.83 -4.24 -7.16
C PHE A 244 9.62 -5.77 -7.16
N LYS A 245 9.67 -6.42 -5.98
CA LYS A 245 9.44 -7.87 -5.86
C LYS A 245 8.05 -8.30 -6.31
N LEU A 246 7.01 -7.51 -6.00
CA LEU A 246 5.66 -7.80 -6.48
C LEU A 246 5.54 -7.61 -8.00
N LYS A 247 6.19 -6.61 -8.56
CA LYS A 247 6.21 -6.39 -10.01
C LYS A 247 6.92 -7.53 -10.75
N ASP A 248 7.99 -8.08 -10.18
CA ASP A 248 8.62 -9.27 -10.73
C ASP A 248 7.67 -10.46 -10.72
N LEU A 249 6.91 -10.66 -9.63
CA LEU A 249 5.90 -11.71 -9.54
C LEU A 249 4.80 -11.54 -10.61
N THR A 250 4.29 -10.32 -10.80
CA THR A 250 3.28 -10.03 -11.84
C THR A 250 3.83 -10.30 -13.23
N SER A 251 5.10 -9.98 -13.50
CA SER A 251 5.72 -10.26 -14.79
C SER A 251 5.87 -11.77 -15.06
N VAL A 252 6.19 -12.56 -14.04
CA VAL A 252 6.24 -14.03 -14.13
C VAL A 252 4.85 -14.59 -14.42
N LEU A 253 3.82 -14.15 -13.70
CA LEU A 253 2.44 -14.59 -13.90
C LEU A 253 1.94 -14.22 -15.31
N ALA A 254 2.22 -13.01 -15.79
CA ALA A 254 1.88 -12.59 -17.15
C ALA A 254 2.55 -13.48 -18.21
N THR A 255 3.82 -13.88 -17.98
CA THR A 255 4.54 -14.78 -18.87
C THR A 255 3.92 -16.17 -18.86
N VAL A 256 3.55 -16.70 -17.68
CA VAL A 256 2.85 -18.00 -17.56
C VAL A 256 1.51 -17.96 -18.29
N ALA A 257 0.71 -16.90 -18.10
CA ALA A 257 -0.55 -16.71 -18.82
C ALA A 257 -0.36 -16.74 -20.33
N LYS A 258 0.64 -16.01 -20.84
CA LYS A 258 0.96 -15.97 -22.26
C LYS A 258 1.42 -17.33 -22.81
N CYS A 259 2.22 -18.09 -22.04
CA CYS A 259 2.66 -19.42 -22.42
C CYS A 259 1.49 -20.41 -22.49
N LEU A 260 0.49 -20.29 -21.61
CA LEU A 260 -0.71 -21.14 -21.62
C LEU A 260 -1.62 -20.78 -22.80
N GLY A 261 -1.79 -19.48 -23.10
CA GLY A 261 -2.67 -19.00 -24.19
C GLY A 261 -2.11 -19.25 -25.60
N ASN A 262 -0.79 -19.21 -25.78
CA ASN A 262 -0.16 -19.34 -27.12
C ASN A 262 -0.11 -20.80 -27.65
N ALA A 263 -0.67 -21.77 -26.94
CA ALA A 263 -0.67 -23.17 -27.41
C ALA A 263 -1.46 -23.39 -28.72
N ASN A 264 -2.24 -22.41 -29.19
CA ASN A 264 -3.16 -22.53 -30.32
C ASN A 264 -2.58 -22.15 -31.70
N GLU A 265 -1.44 -21.46 -31.77
CA GLU A 265 -0.95 -20.98 -33.09
C GLU A 265 -0.36 -22.06 -33.97
N ASN A 266 0.04 -23.22 -33.44
CA ASN A 266 0.65 -24.30 -34.21
C ASN A 266 -0.35 -25.35 -34.76
N GLU A 267 -1.61 -25.28 -34.42
CA GLU A 267 -2.60 -26.31 -34.84
C GLU A 267 -3.01 -26.20 -36.31
N ASN A 268 -3.02 -25.03 -36.92
CA ASN A 268 -3.42 -24.83 -38.30
C ASN A 268 -2.47 -25.46 -39.32
N LEU A 269 -1.21 -25.74 -38.96
CA LEU A 269 -0.24 -26.44 -39.80
C LEU A 269 -0.39 -27.96 -39.75
N LEU A 270 -0.98 -28.51 -38.71
CA LEU A 270 -1.16 -29.96 -38.50
C LEU A 270 -2.40 -30.54 -39.20
N ILE A 271 -3.36 -29.71 -39.60
CA ILE A 271 -4.66 -30.17 -40.16
C ILE A 271 -4.48 -30.86 -41.50
N LYS A 272 -3.49 -30.49 -42.34
CA LYS A 272 -3.24 -31.10 -43.63
C LYS A 272 -2.62 -32.51 -43.56
N SER A 273 -2.01 -32.88 -42.44
CA SER A 273 -1.38 -34.21 -42.25
C SER A 273 -2.30 -35.25 -41.59
N LYS A 274 -3.41 -34.80 -41.00
CA LYS A 274 -4.31 -35.64 -40.17
C LYS A 274 -4.99 -36.75 -40.98
N GLY A 275 -5.55 -36.42 -42.13
CA GLY A 275 -6.25 -37.42 -42.97
C GLY A 275 -5.33 -38.52 -43.52
N SER A 276 -4.06 -38.20 -43.82
CA SER A 276 -3.09 -39.19 -44.30
C SER A 276 -2.67 -40.16 -43.19
N ALA A 277 -2.54 -39.70 -41.93
CA ALA A 277 -2.14 -40.51 -40.81
C ALA A 277 -3.27 -41.53 -40.40
N LEU A 278 -4.54 -41.12 -40.51
CA LEU A 278 -5.67 -42.03 -40.27
C LEU A 278 -5.77 -43.11 -41.35
N VAL A 279 -5.54 -42.73 -42.62
CA VAL A 279 -5.49 -43.69 -43.73
C VAL A 279 -4.36 -44.70 -43.56
N GLU A 280 -3.16 -44.24 -43.19
CA GLU A 280 -2.00 -45.09 -42.93
C GLU A 280 -2.26 -46.07 -41.76
N ASN A 281 -2.80 -45.58 -40.65
CA ASN A 281 -3.15 -46.43 -39.52
C ASN A 281 -4.21 -47.48 -39.88
N LEU A 282 -5.22 -47.11 -40.68
CA LEU A 282 -6.24 -48.04 -41.18
C LEU A 282 -5.64 -49.09 -42.15
N ALA A 283 -4.72 -48.65 -43.03
CA ALA A 283 -4.04 -49.57 -43.92
C ALA A 283 -3.12 -50.54 -43.18
N ASP A 284 -2.41 -50.09 -42.17
CA ASP A 284 -1.55 -50.94 -41.35
C ASP A 284 -2.35 -52.01 -40.59
N ARG A 285 -3.50 -51.64 -40.03
CA ARG A 285 -4.36 -52.59 -39.29
C ARG A 285 -5.09 -53.61 -40.19
N SER A 286 -5.53 -53.16 -41.35
CA SER A 286 -6.38 -53.98 -42.21
C SER A 286 -5.64 -54.63 -43.36
N CYS A 287 -4.58 -54.02 -43.90
CA CYS A 287 -3.91 -54.43 -45.11
C CYS A 287 -2.52 -55.06 -44.88
N SER A 288 -1.94 -55.06 -43.68
CA SER A 288 -0.61 -55.59 -43.35
C SER A 288 -0.44 -57.08 -43.84
N ASN A 289 -1.44 -57.91 -43.63
CA ASN A 289 -1.46 -59.34 -43.97
C ASN A 289 -2.52 -59.63 -45.04
N CYS A 290 -2.66 -58.79 -46.04
CA CYS A 290 -3.61 -58.95 -47.14
C CYS A 290 -2.90 -59.39 -48.43
N GLU A 291 -3.42 -60.45 -49.07
CA GLU A 291 -2.86 -60.95 -50.34
C GLU A 291 -2.90 -59.90 -51.47
N ASN A 292 -3.89 -59.05 -51.50
CA ASN A 292 -4.04 -57.95 -52.47
C ASN A 292 -3.28 -56.66 -52.13
N LYS A 293 -2.45 -56.64 -51.05
CA LYS A 293 -1.73 -55.44 -50.61
C LYS A 293 -0.95 -54.76 -51.73
N LYS A 294 -0.15 -55.50 -52.47
CA LYS A 294 0.64 -54.97 -53.60
C LYS A 294 -0.22 -54.40 -54.73
N LEU A 295 -1.34 -55.01 -55.04
CA LEU A 295 -2.27 -54.55 -56.07
C LEU A 295 -2.94 -53.22 -55.67
N CYS A 296 -3.36 -53.07 -54.39
CA CYS A 296 -4.03 -51.89 -53.91
C CYS A 296 -3.07 -50.75 -53.63
N TRP A 297 -1.91 -50.98 -52.97
CA TRP A 297 -1.03 -49.94 -52.47
C TRP A 297 0.19 -49.67 -53.34
N GLU A 298 0.55 -50.55 -54.29
CA GLU A 298 1.65 -50.28 -55.23
C GLU A 298 1.13 -49.90 -56.64
N ARG A 299 0.13 -50.62 -57.15
CA ARG A 299 -0.42 -50.41 -58.51
C ARG A 299 -1.53 -49.36 -58.54
N ASP A 300 -2.52 -49.45 -57.67
CA ASP A 300 -3.72 -48.62 -57.68
C ASP A 300 -3.71 -47.62 -56.49
N PHE A 301 -2.54 -47.10 -56.07
CA PHE A 301 -2.33 -46.30 -54.86
C PHE A 301 -3.31 -45.13 -54.75
N HIS A 302 -3.44 -44.28 -55.75
CA HIS A 302 -4.30 -43.11 -55.71
C HIS A 302 -5.78 -43.41 -55.48
N GLN A 303 -6.28 -44.46 -56.15
CA GLN A 303 -7.69 -44.87 -56.00
C GLN A 303 -7.94 -45.50 -54.63
N THR A 304 -7.01 -46.31 -54.15
CA THR A 304 -7.09 -46.93 -52.83
C THR A 304 -7.01 -45.86 -51.73
N PHE A 305 -6.06 -44.97 -51.80
CA PHE A 305 -5.89 -43.89 -50.84
C PHE A 305 -7.14 -42.98 -50.74
N ASN A 306 -7.65 -42.54 -51.90
CA ASN A 306 -8.85 -41.70 -51.96
C ASN A 306 -10.08 -42.44 -51.41
N SER A 307 -10.22 -43.73 -51.67
CA SER A 307 -11.34 -44.53 -51.17
C SER A 307 -11.25 -44.78 -49.67
N PHE A 308 -10.05 -44.93 -49.08
CA PHE A 308 -9.82 -44.96 -47.65
C PHE A 308 -10.14 -43.62 -46.99
N GLN A 309 -9.77 -42.54 -47.64
CA GLN A 309 -10.09 -41.20 -47.15
C GLN A 309 -11.61 -40.94 -47.21
N GLN A 310 -12.31 -41.37 -48.24
CA GLN A 310 -13.76 -41.28 -48.32
C GLN A 310 -14.43 -42.17 -47.26
N LEU A 311 -13.91 -43.34 -46.98
CA LEU A 311 -14.43 -44.23 -45.92
C LEU A 311 -14.30 -43.55 -44.54
N ILE A 312 -13.16 -42.99 -44.21
CA ILE A 312 -12.95 -42.32 -42.95
C ILE A 312 -13.90 -41.13 -42.82
N ARG A 313 -14.08 -40.31 -43.85
CA ARG A 313 -15.00 -39.15 -43.85
C ARG A 313 -16.45 -39.59 -43.65
N SER A 314 -16.88 -40.70 -44.34
CA SER A 314 -18.26 -41.18 -44.16
C SER A 314 -18.53 -41.64 -42.74
N TYR A 315 -17.54 -42.21 -42.04
CA TYR A 315 -17.66 -42.55 -40.62
C TYR A 315 -17.65 -41.34 -39.68
N GLU A 316 -16.86 -40.32 -40.01
CA GLU A 316 -16.86 -39.02 -39.29
C GLU A 316 -18.22 -38.31 -39.38
N GLU A 317 -18.90 -38.46 -40.57
CA GLU A 317 -20.24 -37.89 -40.83
C GLU A 317 -21.40 -38.78 -40.32
N GLY A 318 -21.08 -39.88 -39.66
CA GLY A 318 -22.09 -40.84 -39.17
C GLY A 318 -22.73 -41.70 -40.28
N ASN A 319 -22.21 -41.74 -41.48
CA ASN A 319 -22.76 -42.42 -42.63
C ASN A 319 -21.93 -43.69 -42.93
N LEU A 320 -22.51 -44.87 -42.64
CA LEU A 320 -21.82 -46.16 -42.75
C LEU A 320 -21.71 -46.65 -44.20
N ALA A 321 -21.39 -45.82 -45.15
CA ALA A 321 -21.32 -46.14 -46.58
C ALA A 321 -19.90 -46.59 -46.99
N ILE A 322 -19.79 -47.77 -47.58
CA ILE A 322 -18.53 -48.27 -48.16
C ILE A 322 -18.35 -47.65 -49.56
N PRO A 323 -17.21 -47.04 -49.89
CA PRO A 323 -16.94 -46.61 -51.23
C PRO A 323 -16.98 -47.81 -52.21
N ILE A 324 -17.64 -47.63 -53.36
CA ILE A 324 -17.88 -48.68 -54.37
C ILE A 324 -16.60 -49.38 -54.82
N TYR A 325 -15.49 -48.68 -54.86
CA TYR A 325 -14.18 -49.22 -55.20
C TYR A 325 -13.71 -50.26 -54.15
N LEU A 326 -13.84 -49.97 -52.87
CA LEU A 326 -13.45 -50.85 -51.77
C LEU A 326 -14.40 -52.03 -51.65
N GLU A 327 -15.70 -51.86 -51.89
CA GLU A 327 -16.69 -52.92 -51.91
C GLU A 327 -16.36 -54.00 -52.92
N LYS A 328 -15.93 -53.63 -54.13
CA LYS A 328 -15.59 -54.53 -55.23
C LYS A 328 -14.21 -55.19 -55.13
N ARG A 329 -13.26 -54.55 -54.46
CA ARG A 329 -11.82 -54.94 -54.49
C ARG A 329 -11.30 -55.50 -53.16
N CYS A 330 -11.88 -55.11 -52.03
CA CYS A 330 -11.36 -55.48 -50.73
C CYS A 330 -11.88 -56.85 -50.29
N ILE A 331 -10.97 -57.80 -50.13
CA ILE A 331 -11.31 -59.17 -49.67
C ILE A 331 -11.71 -59.19 -48.18
N LYS A 332 -11.23 -58.18 -47.40
CA LYS A 332 -11.45 -58.09 -45.94
C LYS A 332 -12.39 -56.95 -45.58
N ASN A 333 -13.50 -56.77 -46.34
CA ASN A 333 -14.44 -55.66 -46.13
C ASN A 333 -14.90 -55.51 -44.68
N PHE A 334 -15.26 -56.59 -44.02
CA PHE A 334 -15.78 -56.56 -42.64
C PHE A 334 -14.74 -56.13 -41.62
N THR A 335 -13.50 -56.62 -41.74
CA THR A 335 -12.38 -56.18 -40.86
C THR A 335 -11.97 -54.76 -41.12
N LEU A 336 -12.04 -54.28 -42.34
CA LEU A 336 -11.75 -52.89 -42.73
C LEU A 336 -12.77 -51.95 -42.08
N LEU A 337 -14.05 -52.23 -42.15
CA LEU A 337 -15.13 -51.43 -41.58
C LEU A 337 -15.01 -51.37 -40.07
N ARG A 338 -14.82 -52.48 -39.40
CA ARG A 338 -14.65 -52.52 -37.94
C ARG A 338 -13.41 -51.80 -37.47
N SER A 339 -12.32 -51.88 -38.28
CA SER A 339 -11.09 -51.11 -37.97
C SER A 339 -11.28 -49.62 -38.21
N ALA A 340 -12.01 -49.20 -39.25
CA ALA A 340 -12.33 -47.83 -39.55
C ALA A 340 -13.18 -47.21 -38.42
N GLU A 341 -14.24 -47.89 -37.99
CA GLU A 341 -15.09 -47.48 -36.87
C GLU A 341 -14.26 -47.28 -35.60
N GLY A 342 -13.44 -48.26 -35.22
CA GLY A 342 -12.59 -48.15 -34.02
C GLY A 342 -11.55 -47.05 -34.12
N ILE A 343 -10.99 -46.75 -35.27
CA ILE A 343 -10.01 -45.69 -35.49
C ILE A 343 -10.70 -44.31 -35.41
N VAL A 344 -11.86 -44.15 -36.07
CA VAL A 344 -12.58 -42.87 -36.09
C VAL A 344 -13.13 -42.56 -34.70
N ASN A 345 -13.72 -43.57 -33.99
CA ASN A 345 -14.19 -43.34 -32.59
C ASN A 345 -13.05 -42.95 -31.65
N ASN A 346 -11.90 -43.65 -31.70
CA ASN A 346 -10.75 -43.28 -30.87
C ASN A 346 -10.22 -41.92 -31.25
N TYR A 347 -10.24 -41.54 -32.51
CA TYR A 347 -9.82 -40.22 -32.98
C TYR A 347 -10.74 -39.12 -32.44
N ASN A 348 -12.07 -39.30 -32.57
CA ASN A 348 -13.05 -38.33 -32.08
C ASN A 348 -12.97 -38.15 -30.56
N VAL A 349 -12.78 -39.23 -29.80
CA VAL A 349 -12.57 -39.14 -28.34
C VAL A 349 -11.29 -38.37 -28.01
N ASN A 350 -10.19 -38.64 -28.71
CA ASN A 350 -8.91 -37.93 -28.49
C ASN A 350 -8.99 -36.45 -28.87
N GLU A 351 -9.69 -36.11 -29.97
CA GLU A 351 -9.90 -34.72 -30.37
C GLU A 351 -10.79 -33.96 -29.37
N ALA A 352 -11.85 -34.62 -28.84
CA ALA A 352 -12.67 -34.05 -27.79
C ALA A 352 -11.87 -33.79 -26.50
N ILE A 353 -11.02 -34.76 -26.09
CA ILE A 353 -10.10 -34.53 -24.94
C ILE A 353 -9.13 -33.39 -25.18
N LYS A 354 -8.54 -33.30 -26.38
CA LYS A 354 -7.64 -32.21 -26.73
C LYS A 354 -8.35 -30.85 -26.72
N ALA A 355 -9.54 -30.76 -27.31
CA ALA A 355 -10.35 -29.56 -27.30
C ALA A 355 -10.62 -29.07 -25.87
N ARG A 356 -11.04 -29.98 -24.97
CA ARG A 356 -11.22 -29.67 -23.55
C ARG A 356 -9.94 -29.22 -22.85
N LEU A 357 -8.79 -29.84 -23.17
CA LEU A 357 -7.49 -29.41 -22.63
C LEU A 357 -7.09 -28.01 -23.10
N VAL A 358 -7.34 -27.67 -24.36
CA VAL A 358 -7.08 -26.36 -24.93
C VAL A 358 -7.98 -25.31 -24.26
N GLU A 359 -9.25 -25.61 -24.12
CA GLU A 359 -10.22 -24.76 -23.43
C GLU A 359 -9.80 -24.53 -21.97
N GLY A 360 -9.45 -25.57 -21.24
CA GLY A 360 -8.95 -25.48 -19.86
C GLY A 360 -7.67 -24.62 -19.76
N LYS A 361 -6.74 -24.72 -20.74
CA LYS A 361 -5.55 -23.85 -20.78
C LYS A 361 -5.91 -22.41 -21.03
N ASN A 362 -6.85 -22.11 -21.92
CA ASN A 362 -7.29 -20.75 -22.21
C ASN A 362 -7.95 -20.11 -20.98
N ILE A 363 -8.82 -20.87 -20.31
CA ILE A 363 -9.45 -20.43 -19.05
C ILE A 363 -8.39 -20.11 -18.00
N LEU A 364 -7.41 -21.00 -17.78
CA LEU A 364 -6.31 -20.77 -16.84
C LEU A 364 -5.47 -19.55 -17.24
N SER A 365 -5.18 -19.33 -18.51
CA SER A 365 -4.47 -18.16 -19.02
C SER A 365 -5.24 -16.88 -18.68
N THR A 366 -6.55 -16.86 -18.90
CA THR A 366 -7.42 -15.71 -18.59
C THR A 366 -7.42 -15.41 -17.10
N HIS A 367 -7.53 -16.44 -16.26
CA HIS A 367 -7.49 -16.27 -14.80
C HIS A 367 -6.18 -15.69 -14.31
N ILE A 368 -5.05 -16.25 -14.77
CA ILE A 368 -3.73 -15.75 -14.38
C ILE A 368 -3.56 -14.29 -14.85
N SER A 369 -4.07 -13.95 -16.04
CA SER A 369 -4.06 -12.57 -16.54
C SER A 369 -4.89 -11.64 -15.67
N ASN A 370 -6.08 -12.06 -15.25
CA ASN A 370 -6.94 -11.27 -14.36
C ASN A 370 -6.30 -11.07 -12.98
N ILE A 371 -5.69 -12.10 -12.40
CA ILE A 371 -4.92 -12.00 -11.15
C ILE A 371 -3.75 -11.02 -11.33
N THR A 372 -3.03 -11.09 -12.44
CA THR A 372 -1.91 -10.20 -12.75
C THR A 372 -2.36 -8.74 -12.83
N ASN A 373 -3.44 -8.46 -13.55
CA ASN A 373 -4.01 -7.12 -13.68
C ASN A 373 -4.44 -6.55 -12.33
N THR A 374 -5.02 -7.38 -11.47
CA THR A 374 -5.42 -6.98 -10.12
C THR A 374 -4.23 -6.70 -9.23
N LEU A 375 -3.19 -7.54 -9.26
CA LEU A 375 -1.95 -7.28 -8.54
C LEU A 375 -1.29 -5.98 -9.00
N ASP A 376 -1.27 -5.68 -10.31
CA ASP A 376 -0.76 -4.42 -10.83
C ASP A 376 -1.59 -3.21 -10.39
N SER A 377 -2.91 -3.35 -10.31
CA SER A 377 -3.80 -2.32 -9.74
C SER A 377 -3.50 -2.08 -8.27
N LEU A 378 -3.42 -3.14 -7.46
CA LEU A 378 -3.06 -3.06 -6.03
C LEU A 378 -1.67 -2.44 -5.81
N LEU A 379 -0.69 -2.76 -6.67
CA LEU A 379 0.64 -2.15 -6.64
C LEU A 379 0.61 -0.65 -6.93
N ASN A 380 -0.19 -0.23 -7.91
CA ASN A 380 -0.35 1.18 -8.25
C ASN A 380 -1.07 1.94 -7.14
N ASP A 381 -2.06 1.33 -6.53
CA ASP A 381 -2.75 1.86 -5.37
C ASP A 381 -1.77 1.97 -4.19
N PHE A 382 -1.02 0.93 -3.87
CA PHE A 382 0.00 0.96 -2.81
C PHE A 382 1.06 2.05 -3.01
N LYS A 383 1.44 2.36 -4.25
CA LYS A 383 2.33 3.48 -4.56
C LYS A 383 1.72 4.84 -4.29
N ARG A 384 0.43 5.01 -4.56
CA ARG A 384 -0.30 6.27 -4.43
C ARG A 384 -0.78 6.54 -3.01
N GLU A 385 -1.11 5.49 -2.26
CA GLU A 385 -2.00 5.54 -1.09
C GLU A 385 -1.35 5.90 0.23
N VAL A 386 -0.04 5.80 0.39
CA VAL A 386 0.57 6.07 1.69
C VAL A 386 1.26 7.43 1.66
N THR A 387 0.46 8.50 1.79
CA THR A 387 1.00 9.81 2.18
C THR A 387 1.09 9.86 3.70
N ILE A 388 2.33 9.92 4.21
CA ILE A 388 2.58 10.05 5.66
C ILE A 388 2.28 11.49 6.06
N ASP A 389 1.37 11.67 7.02
CA ASP A 389 1.09 12.99 7.60
C ASP A 389 1.94 13.21 8.86
N THR A 390 3.14 13.76 8.66
CA THR A 390 4.07 14.05 9.75
C THR A 390 3.61 15.20 10.65
N GLU A 391 2.73 16.09 10.19
CA GLU A 391 2.20 17.18 11.02
C GLU A 391 1.14 16.64 11.98
N LEU A 392 0.25 15.80 11.48
CA LEU A 392 -0.74 15.10 12.29
C LEU A 392 -0.06 14.21 13.34
N GLU A 393 0.96 13.45 12.94
CA GLU A 393 1.74 12.60 13.84
C GLU A 393 2.34 13.40 15.01
N ARG A 394 2.95 14.58 14.71
CA ARG A 394 3.49 15.48 15.74
C ARG A 394 2.39 16.03 16.65
N GLY A 395 1.23 16.38 16.08
CA GLY A 395 0.06 16.82 16.84
C GLY A 395 -0.39 15.77 17.84
N ILE A 396 -0.54 14.53 17.41
CA ILE A 396 -0.95 13.39 18.22
C ILE A 396 0.09 13.09 19.31
N LYS A 397 1.39 13.06 18.98
CA LYS A 397 2.47 12.85 19.96
C LYS A 397 2.43 13.89 21.09
N ARG A 398 2.20 15.16 20.75
CA ARG A 398 2.06 16.23 21.78
C ARG A 398 0.87 15.99 22.70
N VAL A 399 -0.26 15.55 22.15
CA VAL A 399 -1.49 15.31 22.93
C VAL A 399 -1.32 14.11 23.84
N LEU A 400 -0.78 13.00 23.36
CA LEU A 400 -0.55 11.80 24.17
C LEU A 400 0.47 12.07 25.29
N ASN A 401 1.57 12.77 24.99
CA ASN A 401 2.59 13.13 25.99
C ASN A 401 2.02 14.07 27.07
N ARG A 402 1.15 15.03 26.71
CA ARG A 402 0.49 15.90 27.69
C ARG A 402 -0.44 15.16 28.64
N ASN A 403 -1.02 14.06 28.19
CA ASN A 403 -1.92 13.23 28.99
C ASN A 403 -1.20 12.02 29.60
N SER A 404 0.14 11.98 29.59
CA SER A 404 0.97 10.94 30.20
C SER A 404 0.64 9.53 29.68
N ILE A 405 0.22 9.41 28.42
CA ILE A 405 -0.03 8.12 27.76
C ILE A 405 1.28 7.65 27.12
N SER A 406 1.77 6.50 27.60
CA SER A 406 2.97 5.87 27.04
C SER A 406 2.66 5.20 25.68
N TYR A 407 3.56 5.37 24.73
CA TYR A 407 3.51 4.71 23.42
C TYR A 407 4.93 4.45 22.92
N ASN A 408 5.11 3.38 22.16
CA ASN A 408 6.40 3.05 21.56
C ASN A 408 6.56 3.71 20.20
N ASN A 409 5.52 3.63 19.36
CA ASN A 409 5.54 4.23 18.03
C ASN A 409 4.16 4.73 17.61
N ILE A 410 4.12 5.77 16.78
CA ILE A 410 2.90 6.30 16.16
C ILE A 410 3.19 6.50 14.68
N PHE A 411 2.25 6.07 13.86
CA PHE A 411 2.32 6.19 12.42
C PHE A 411 0.96 6.66 11.87
N CYS A 412 0.95 7.80 11.19
CA CYS A 412 -0.24 8.41 10.61
C CYS A 412 -0.16 8.41 9.09
N TYR A 413 -1.19 7.89 8.43
CA TYR A 413 -1.26 7.85 6.97
C TYR A 413 -2.70 8.05 6.48
N MET A 414 -2.84 8.49 5.25
CA MET A 414 -4.13 8.53 4.55
C MET A 414 -4.28 7.31 3.65
N ASP A 415 -5.48 6.70 3.65
CA ASP A 415 -5.84 5.61 2.74
C ASP A 415 -6.22 6.16 1.34
N LYS A 416 -6.51 5.26 0.38
CA LYS A 416 -6.92 5.60 -0.99
C LYS A 416 -8.15 6.49 -1.09
N ASN A 417 -8.98 6.47 -0.08
CA ASN A 417 -10.20 7.27 -0.01
C ASN A 417 -9.95 8.63 0.69
N GLY A 418 -8.69 8.97 1.01
CA GLY A 418 -8.31 10.18 1.72
C GLY A 418 -8.64 10.14 3.21
N ARG A 419 -8.90 8.96 3.80
CA ARG A 419 -9.26 8.80 5.20
C ARG A 419 -8.01 8.61 6.04
N ILE A 420 -8.02 9.22 7.21
CA ILE A 420 -6.90 9.18 8.15
C ILE A 420 -6.93 7.84 8.89
N LYS A 421 -5.78 7.14 8.85
CA LYS A 421 -5.51 5.96 9.67
C LYS A 421 -4.30 6.22 10.56
N ILE A 422 -4.45 5.92 11.86
CA ILE A 422 -3.44 6.14 12.89
C ILE A 422 -3.11 4.79 13.50
N ARG A 423 -1.86 4.36 13.40
CA ARG A 423 -1.35 3.17 14.09
C ARG A 423 -0.54 3.60 15.30
N ILE A 424 -0.91 3.10 16.47
CA ILE A 424 -0.22 3.36 17.73
C ILE A 424 0.25 2.03 18.30
N SER A 425 1.56 1.93 18.59
CA SER A 425 2.16 0.79 19.28
C SER A 425 2.31 1.12 20.76
N ILE A 426 1.72 0.28 21.62
CA ILE A 426 1.77 0.40 23.09
C ILE A 426 2.23 -0.91 23.70
N ASP A 427 2.81 -0.86 24.91
CA ASP A 427 3.21 -2.05 25.65
C ASP A 427 1.97 -2.83 26.15
N ASN A 428 2.03 -4.15 26.03
CA ASN A 428 0.90 -5.04 26.35
C ASN A 428 0.57 -5.13 27.85
N ASN A 429 1.39 -4.54 28.74
CA ASN A 429 1.27 -4.66 30.18
C ASN A 429 0.37 -3.60 30.85
N ASP A 430 0.01 -2.54 30.14
CA ASP A 430 -0.87 -1.49 30.68
C ASP A 430 -2.32 -1.83 30.35
N GLY A 431 -3.22 -1.73 31.36
CA GLY A 431 -4.65 -2.06 31.30
C GLY A 431 -5.33 -1.59 30.01
N ALA A 432 -5.32 -2.46 29.02
CA ALA A 432 -5.50 -2.15 27.59
C ALA A 432 -6.85 -1.47 27.26
N ASP A 433 -7.93 -1.85 27.92
CA ASP A 433 -9.28 -1.30 27.64
C ASP A 433 -9.47 0.14 28.13
N PHE A 434 -8.77 0.53 29.19
CA PHE A 434 -8.83 1.92 29.70
C PHE A 434 -8.03 2.86 28.80
N CYS A 435 -6.87 2.42 28.29
CA CYS A 435 -6.05 3.17 27.34
C CYS A 435 -6.78 3.44 26.03
N GLU A 436 -7.48 2.45 25.45
CA GLU A 436 -8.18 2.61 24.17
C GLU A 436 -9.26 3.68 24.21
N LYS A 437 -10.16 3.65 25.21
CA LYS A 437 -11.23 4.63 25.35
C LYS A 437 -10.69 6.04 25.57
N SER A 438 -9.61 6.16 26.35
CA SER A 438 -8.97 7.44 26.63
C SER A 438 -8.32 8.01 25.36
N ILE A 439 -7.61 7.18 24.59
CA ILE A 439 -6.97 7.58 23.33
C ILE A 439 -8.01 8.01 22.28
N ILE A 440 -9.10 7.25 22.11
CA ILE A 440 -10.17 7.58 21.16
C ILE A 440 -10.80 8.93 21.51
N SER A 441 -11.12 9.17 22.78
CA SER A 441 -11.72 10.43 23.26
C SER A 441 -10.78 11.61 22.99
N LEU A 442 -9.49 11.48 23.33
CA LEU A 442 -8.48 12.51 23.14
C LEU A 442 -8.26 12.82 21.65
N LEU A 443 -8.16 11.80 20.81
CA LEU A 443 -7.95 11.97 19.37
C LEU A 443 -9.18 12.55 18.68
N SER A 444 -10.38 12.11 19.05
CA SER A 444 -11.64 12.68 18.53
C SER A 444 -11.72 14.19 18.77
N ASN A 445 -11.37 14.63 20.01
CA ASN A 445 -11.36 16.05 20.36
C ASN A 445 -10.27 16.84 19.61
N THR A 446 -9.10 16.24 19.41
CA THR A 446 -7.96 16.90 18.76
C THR A 446 -8.17 17.06 17.26
N MET A 447 -8.71 16.03 16.63
CA MET A 447 -8.93 15.99 15.17
C MET A 447 -10.27 16.63 14.77
N ARG A 448 -11.14 16.96 15.74
CA ARG A 448 -12.51 17.45 15.52
C ARG A 448 -13.35 16.52 14.63
N MET A 449 -13.07 15.22 14.70
CA MET A 449 -13.79 14.18 13.97
C MET A 449 -13.95 12.94 14.86
N LYS A 450 -15.02 12.20 14.66
CA LYS A 450 -15.24 10.95 15.39
C LYS A 450 -14.30 9.89 14.86
N VAL A 451 -13.54 9.24 15.74
CA VAL A 451 -12.67 8.11 15.41
C VAL A 451 -13.07 6.87 16.19
N CYS A 452 -12.74 5.70 15.65
CA CYS A 452 -12.97 4.41 16.30
C CYS A 452 -11.73 3.51 16.14
N VAL A 453 -11.69 2.42 16.90
CA VAL A 453 -10.69 1.38 16.68
C VAL A 453 -11.12 0.55 15.48
N GLY A 454 -10.22 0.35 14.53
CA GLY A 454 -10.42 -0.53 13.38
C GLY A 454 -10.55 -2.01 13.80
N ASP A 455 -11.06 -2.82 12.89
CA ASP A 455 -11.32 -4.25 13.17
C ASP A 455 -10.03 -5.08 13.38
N ASP A 456 -8.86 -4.53 13.07
CA ASP A 456 -7.52 -5.13 13.33
C ASP A 456 -7.12 -5.16 14.83
N ARG A 457 -8.06 -5.39 15.72
CA ARG A 457 -7.93 -5.22 17.19
C ARG A 457 -6.79 -6.00 17.86
N TYR A 458 -6.16 -6.98 17.22
CA TYR A 458 -5.29 -7.95 17.90
C TYR A 458 -3.96 -8.25 17.21
N ASN A 459 -3.38 -7.30 16.50
CA ASN A 459 -2.01 -7.47 16.03
C ASN A 459 -1.01 -7.29 17.20
N ILE A 460 -0.86 -8.36 18.00
CA ILE A 460 0.22 -8.44 18.98
C ILE A 460 1.47 -8.90 18.20
N ASN A 461 2.49 -8.07 18.18
CA ASN A 461 3.78 -8.47 17.64
C ASN A 461 4.42 -9.46 18.63
N ALA A 462 4.41 -10.75 18.29
CA ALA A 462 4.93 -11.83 19.12
C ALA A 462 6.43 -11.69 19.47
N LYS A 463 7.20 -10.88 18.71
CA LYS A 463 8.62 -10.65 18.96
C LYS A 463 8.88 -9.50 19.94
N THR A 464 8.07 -8.45 19.91
CA THR A 464 8.27 -7.23 20.73
C THR A 464 7.31 -7.15 21.90
N ASN A 465 6.31 -8.03 21.99
CA ASN A 465 5.21 -7.99 22.95
C ASN A 465 4.44 -6.64 22.95
N GLU A 466 4.43 -5.98 21.78
CA GLU A 466 3.73 -4.72 21.58
C GLU A 466 2.35 -4.98 20.99
N ARG A 467 1.39 -4.24 21.46
CA ARG A 467 0.04 -4.19 20.90
C ARG A 467 -0.09 -3.03 19.92
N ILE A 468 -0.48 -3.31 18.70
CA ILE A 468 -0.73 -2.29 17.69
C ILE A 468 -2.23 -2.03 17.63
N ILE A 469 -2.62 -0.77 17.87
CA ILE A 469 -3.99 -0.29 17.76
C ILE A 469 -4.09 0.56 16.49
N THR A 470 -4.99 0.18 15.59
CA THR A 470 -5.33 1.00 14.42
C THR A 470 -6.57 1.82 14.74
N ILE A 471 -6.45 3.14 14.66
CA ILE A 471 -7.55 4.09 14.86
C ILE A 471 -7.88 4.71 13.52
N GLU A 472 -9.16 4.73 13.16
CA GLU A 472 -9.66 5.21 11.87
C GLU A 472 -10.89 6.10 12.06
N GLU A 473 -11.24 6.83 11.02
CA GLU A 473 -12.47 7.64 11.00
C GLU A 473 -13.68 6.74 11.24
N LYS A 474 -14.55 7.16 12.17
CA LYS A 474 -15.76 6.41 12.49
C LYS A 474 -16.78 6.56 11.34
N PRO A 475 -17.29 5.46 10.77
CA PRO A 475 -18.37 5.53 9.79
C PRO A 475 -19.58 6.30 10.30
N LYS A 476 -20.26 7.02 9.40
CA LYS A 476 -21.49 7.77 9.75
C LYS A 476 -22.69 6.86 9.95
N TYR A 477 -22.66 5.70 9.29
CA TYR A 477 -23.77 4.76 9.27
C TYR A 477 -23.31 3.40 9.79
N TYR A 478 -24.26 2.63 10.27
CA TYR A 478 -24.10 1.19 10.49
C TYR A 478 -25.29 0.45 9.90
N MET A 479 -25.07 -0.79 9.54
CA MET A 479 -26.10 -1.64 8.92
C MET A 479 -26.32 -2.88 9.75
N VAL A 480 -27.58 -3.30 9.87
CA VAL A 480 -27.99 -4.51 10.57
C VAL A 480 -28.79 -5.36 9.61
N SER A 481 -28.40 -6.63 9.48
CA SER A 481 -29.02 -7.60 8.59
C SER A 481 -29.53 -8.82 9.34
N TYR A 482 -30.64 -9.37 8.86
CA TYR A 482 -31.17 -10.65 9.28
C TYR A 482 -31.61 -11.45 8.07
N GLY A 483 -31.30 -12.78 8.10
CA GLY A 483 -31.71 -13.73 7.09
C GLY A 483 -32.73 -14.72 7.65
N ALA A 484 -33.75 -15.05 6.87
CA ALA A 484 -34.71 -16.10 7.16
C ALA A 484 -34.77 -17.05 5.97
N MET A 485 -34.76 -18.36 6.20
CA MET A 485 -34.72 -19.38 5.18
C MET A 485 -35.75 -20.49 5.45
N GLU A 486 -36.28 -21.08 4.39
CA GLU A 486 -37.15 -22.27 4.41
C GLU A 486 -36.77 -23.16 3.27
N PRO A 487 -36.39 -24.43 3.52
CA PRO A 487 -36.10 -25.39 2.46
C PRO A 487 -37.38 -25.84 1.73
N LYS A 488 -37.21 -26.25 0.49
CA LYS A 488 -38.26 -26.90 -0.32
C LYS A 488 -38.92 -28.05 0.43
N LYS A 489 -40.21 -28.20 0.24
CA LYS A 489 -40.96 -29.25 0.90
C LYS A 489 -40.39 -30.66 0.58
N GLY A 490 -39.95 -31.35 1.63
CA GLY A 490 -39.33 -32.67 1.54
C GLY A 490 -37.82 -32.64 1.65
N GLU A 491 -37.17 -31.50 1.53
CA GLU A 491 -35.75 -31.35 1.74
C GLU A 491 -35.44 -30.96 3.20
N LYS A 492 -34.25 -31.36 3.68
CA LYS A 492 -33.76 -31.00 5.03
C LYS A 492 -32.86 -29.79 5.02
N GLN A 493 -32.28 -29.46 3.86
CA GLN A 493 -31.34 -28.39 3.67
C GLN A 493 -31.75 -27.57 2.43
N THR A 494 -31.48 -26.27 2.46
CA THR A 494 -31.75 -25.39 1.35
C THR A 494 -30.61 -25.39 0.35
N GLY A 495 -30.92 -25.17 -0.93
CA GLY A 495 -29.96 -24.88 -1.99
C GLY A 495 -29.45 -23.45 -1.99
N ASP A 496 -30.11 -22.53 -1.26
CA ASP A 496 -29.70 -21.14 -1.12
C ASP A 496 -28.59 -20.99 -0.06
N ASN A 497 -27.66 -20.07 -0.29
CA ASN A 497 -26.70 -19.62 0.72
C ASN A 497 -26.56 -18.09 0.70
N TYR A 498 -26.20 -17.52 1.86
CA TYR A 498 -25.97 -16.10 1.97
C TYR A 498 -24.86 -15.77 2.97
N SER A 499 -24.29 -14.57 2.82
CA SER A 499 -23.40 -13.93 3.78
C SER A 499 -23.71 -12.44 3.87
N PHE A 500 -23.46 -11.83 5.02
CA PHE A 500 -23.51 -10.38 5.18
C PHE A 500 -22.57 -9.94 6.30
N GLY A 501 -21.94 -8.79 6.12
CA GLY A 501 -21.01 -8.27 7.11
C GLY A 501 -20.32 -6.98 6.70
N LYS A 502 -19.53 -6.45 7.62
CA LYS A 502 -18.64 -5.31 7.34
C LYS A 502 -17.47 -5.76 6.48
N THR A 503 -17.05 -4.89 5.58
CA THR A 503 -15.85 -5.08 4.74
C THR A 503 -14.69 -4.27 5.27
N ASN A 504 -13.43 -4.70 4.98
CA ASN A 504 -12.20 -4.05 5.45
C ASN A 504 -12.02 -2.60 4.95
N ASP A 505 -12.73 -2.22 3.90
CA ASP A 505 -12.72 -0.87 3.32
C ASP A 505 -13.78 0.07 3.92
N GLY A 506 -14.44 -0.35 5.00
CA GLY A 506 -15.46 0.43 5.71
C GLY A 506 -16.82 0.45 5.01
N GLY A 507 -17.10 -0.58 4.20
CA GLY A 507 -18.41 -0.88 3.64
C GLY A 507 -19.18 -1.91 4.45
N TYR A 508 -20.36 -2.27 3.93
CA TYR A 508 -21.17 -3.39 4.38
C TYR A 508 -21.63 -4.17 3.15
N MET A 509 -21.42 -5.46 3.14
CA MET A 509 -21.73 -6.32 2.00
C MET A 509 -22.84 -7.31 2.37
N THR A 510 -23.73 -7.57 1.43
CA THR A 510 -24.74 -8.63 1.50
C THR A 510 -24.66 -9.46 0.22
N ILE A 511 -24.56 -10.77 0.36
CA ILE A 511 -24.47 -11.74 -0.72
C ILE A 511 -25.56 -12.76 -0.55
N LEU A 512 -26.31 -13.03 -1.62
CA LEU A 512 -27.25 -14.14 -1.71
C LEU A 512 -26.96 -14.91 -3.00
N SER A 513 -26.88 -16.21 -2.93
CA SER A 513 -26.72 -17.13 -4.07
C SER A 513 -27.71 -18.27 -3.95
N ASP A 514 -28.37 -18.57 -5.05
CA ASP A 514 -29.25 -19.68 -5.23
C ASP A 514 -28.59 -20.69 -6.20
N GLY A 515 -28.44 -21.95 -5.76
CA GLY A 515 -27.88 -23.02 -6.56
C GLY A 515 -28.94 -23.71 -7.38
N MET A 516 -28.58 -24.23 -8.56
CA MET A 516 -29.54 -24.90 -9.43
C MET A 516 -30.18 -26.16 -8.76
N GLY A 517 -31.48 -26.13 -8.60
CA GLY A 517 -32.23 -27.22 -7.99
C GLY A 517 -32.52 -26.98 -6.51
N SER A 518 -32.51 -28.05 -5.70
CA SER A 518 -32.77 -27.94 -4.26
C SER A 518 -31.96 -28.98 -3.49
N GLY A 519 -31.78 -28.74 -2.18
CA GLY A 519 -31.11 -29.68 -1.30
C GLY A 519 -29.58 -29.54 -1.25
N PRO A 520 -28.85 -30.57 -0.72
CA PRO A 520 -27.44 -30.42 -0.37
C PRO A 520 -26.51 -30.11 -1.54
N GLU A 521 -26.76 -30.68 -2.73
CA GLU A 521 -25.90 -30.48 -3.90
C GLU A 521 -25.98 -29.03 -4.38
N ALA A 522 -27.19 -28.48 -4.55
CA ALA A 522 -27.38 -27.06 -4.88
C ALA A 522 -26.80 -26.15 -3.80
N GLY A 523 -26.91 -26.55 -2.52
CA GLY A 523 -26.34 -25.82 -1.39
C GLY A 523 -24.81 -25.76 -1.39
N GLU A 524 -24.10 -26.78 -1.90
CA GLU A 524 -22.66 -26.74 -2.04
C GLU A 524 -22.19 -25.73 -3.13
N GLU A 525 -22.99 -25.60 -4.19
CA GLU A 525 -22.71 -24.71 -5.31
C GLU A 525 -22.92 -23.24 -4.92
N SER A 526 -24.07 -22.92 -4.35
CA SER A 526 -24.39 -21.57 -3.85
C SER A 526 -23.42 -21.16 -2.73
N LYS A 527 -23.03 -22.09 -1.83
CA LYS A 527 -22.03 -21.84 -0.79
C LYS A 527 -20.67 -21.52 -1.37
N ALA A 528 -20.19 -22.28 -2.35
CA ALA A 528 -18.92 -22.00 -3.01
C ALA A 528 -18.93 -20.64 -3.71
N THR A 529 -20.04 -20.24 -4.34
CA THR A 529 -20.23 -18.93 -4.95
C THR A 529 -20.10 -17.82 -3.91
N VAL A 530 -20.83 -17.93 -2.79
CA VAL A 530 -20.80 -16.94 -1.70
C VAL A 530 -19.39 -16.82 -1.12
N GLU A 531 -18.74 -17.93 -0.78
CA GLU A 531 -17.39 -17.94 -0.20
C GLU A 531 -16.33 -17.33 -1.15
N LEU A 532 -16.40 -17.65 -2.44
CA LEU A 532 -15.47 -17.09 -3.43
C LEU A 532 -15.66 -15.57 -3.59
N VAL A 533 -16.90 -15.12 -3.74
CA VAL A 533 -17.20 -13.67 -3.86
C VAL A 533 -16.74 -12.94 -2.62
N GLU A 534 -17.06 -13.45 -1.43
CA GLU A 534 -16.67 -12.85 -0.15
C GLU A 534 -15.15 -12.72 -0.05
N LYS A 535 -14.40 -13.80 -0.29
CA LYS A 535 -12.95 -13.82 -0.19
C LYS A 535 -12.25 -12.92 -1.21
N LEU A 536 -12.71 -12.88 -2.44
CA LEU A 536 -12.15 -12.01 -3.47
C LEU A 536 -12.42 -10.53 -3.15
N MET A 537 -13.63 -10.19 -2.73
CA MET A 537 -13.99 -8.82 -2.34
C MET A 537 -13.22 -8.37 -1.08
N GLU A 538 -13.05 -9.24 -0.07
CA GLU A 538 -12.23 -8.98 1.12
C GLU A 538 -10.74 -8.77 0.77
N ALA A 539 -10.23 -9.49 -0.23
CA ALA A 539 -8.87 -9.35 -0.74
C ALA A 539 -8.65 -8.04 -1.52
N GLY A 540 -9.72 -7.26 -1.78
CA GLY A 540 -9.65 -5.96 -2.44
C GLY A 540 -9.81 -6.00 -3.97
N PHE A 541 -10.26 -7.14 -4.53
CA PHE A 541 -10.63 -7.22 -5.94
C PHE A 541 -11.87 -6.35 -6.20
N ASN A 542 -11.92 -5.71 -7.36
CA ASN A 542 -13.11 -4.97 -7.78
C ASN A 542 -14.22 -5.94 -8.20
N GLU A 543 -15.43 -5.41 -8.33
CA GLU A 543 -16.64 -6.18 -8.62
C GLU A 543 -16.54 -6.92 -9.95
N ASP A 544 -16.06 -6.25 -11.01
CA ASP A 544 -15.95 -6.84 -12.37
C ASP A 544 -14.99 -8.04 -12.38
N VAL A 545 -13.82 -7.87 -11.78
CA VAL A 545 -12.81 -8.96 -11.71
C VAL A 545 -13.32 -10.10 -10.84
N THR A 546 -13.96 -9.80 -9.71
CA THR A 546 -14.55 -10.81 -8.82
C THR A 546 -15.58 -11.65 -9.57
N ILE A 547 -16.54 -11.01 -10.22
CA ILE A 547 -17.63 -11.67 -10.93
C ILE A 547 -17.10 -12.57 -12.07
N ASN A 548 -16.22 -12.02 -12.92
CA ASN A 548 -15.66 -12.79 -14.04
C ASN A 548 -14.78 -13.94 -13.57
N THR A 549 -14.03 -13.77 -12.47
CA THR A 549 -13.24 -14.86 -11.86
C THR A 549 -14.15 -15.96 -11.32
N VAL A 550 -15.20 -15.60 -10.58
CA VAL A 550 -16.17 -16.58 -10.05
C VAL A 550 -16.90 -17.28 -11.20
N ASN A 551 -17.36 -16.54 -12.22
CA ASN A 551 -18.02 -17.13 -13.39
C ASN A 551 -17.14 -18.19 -14.06
N SER A 552 -15.88 -17.88 -14.29
CA SER A 552 -14.96 -18.82 -14.94
C SER A 552 -14.66 -20.06 -14.06
N ILE A 553 -14.51 -19.89 -12.72
CA ILE A 553 -14.33 -21.03 -11.80
C ILE A 553 -15.58 -21.91 -11.79
N MET A 554 -16.77 -21.30 -11.73
CA MET A 554 -18.04 -22.04 -11.74
C MET A 554 -18.30 -22.72 -13.08
N GLY A 555 -17.99 -22.08 -14.21
CA GLY A 555 -18.07 -22.69 -15.54
C GLY A 555 -17.23 -23.96 -15.66
N MET A 556 -16.00 -23.98 -15.10
CA MET A 556 -15.16 -25.18 -15.05
C MET A 556 -15.74 -26.29 -14.16
N ARG A 557 -16.32 -25.90 -13.02
CA ARG A 557 -16.88 -26.86 -12.06
C ARG A 557 -18.15 -27.49 -12.58
N PHE A 558 -18.97 -26.77 -13.34
CA PHE A 558 -20.28 -27.17 -13.81
C PHE A 558 -20.30 -27.76 -15.22
N ALA A 559 -19.18 -27.75 -15.94
CA ALA A 559 -19.11 -28.21 -17.34
C ALA A 559 -19.60 -29.65 -17.59
N GLU A 560 -19.65 -30.50 -16.57
CA GLU A 560 -20.10 -31.90 -16.70
C GLU A 560 -21.60 -32.12 -16.41
N ASP A 561 -22.22 -31.23 -15.58
CA ASP A 561 -23.54 -31.48 -15.01
C ASP A 561 -24.62 -30.43 -15.40
N GLU A 562 -24.30 -29.49 -16.30
CA GLU A 562 -25.20 -28.36 -16.68
C GLU A 562 -25.75 -27.58 -15.48
N LYS A 563 -24.96 -27.46 -14.40
CA LYS A 563 -25.32 -26.75 -13.18
C LYS A 563 -24.96 -25.26 -13.27
N TYR A 564 -25.66 -24.44 -12.51
CA TYR A 564 -25.37 -22.98 -12.42
C TYR A 564 -25.79 -22.42 -11.07
N ALA A 565 -25.26 -21.28 -10.73
CA ALA A 565 -25.60 -20.55 -9.52
C ALA A 565 -25.92 -19.09 -9.83
N THR A 566 -26.77 -18.47 -9.03
CA THR A 566 -27.11 -17.05 -9.11
C THR A 566 -26.24 -16.22 -8.17
N LEU A 567 -26.19 -14.90 -8.36
CA LEU A 567 -25.59 -13.97 -7.41
C LEU A 567 -26.41 -12.70 -7.29
N ASP A 568 -26.74 -12.34 -6.05
CA ASP A 568 -27.26 -11.04 -5.65
C ASP A 568 -26.27 -10.41 -4.66
N LEU A 569 -25.43 -9.50 -5.15
CA LEU A 569 -24.42 -8.78 -4.37
C LEU A 569 -24.85 -7.33 -4.17
N SER A 570 -24.88 -6.87 -2.93
CA SER A 570 -25.00 -5.46 -2.59
C SER A 570 -23.87 -5.03 -1.65
N LYS A 571 -23.23 -3.88 -1.95
CA LYS A 571 -22.21 -3.27 -1.14
C LYS A 571 -22.55 -1.83 -0.86
N VAL A 572 -22.57 -1.46 0.42
CA VAL A 572 -22.96 -0.14 0.92
C VAL A 572 -21.77 0.52 1.59
N ASN A 573 -21.37 1.70 1.18
CA ASN A 573 -20.35 2.52 1.83
C ASN A 573 -20.93 3.17 3.08
N LEU A 574 -20.43 2.79 4.26
CA LEU A 574 -20.98 3.26 5.54
C LEU A 574 -20.60 4.71 5.90
N TYR A 575 -19.76 5.39 5.10
CA TYR A 575 -19.43 6.80 5.33
C TYR A 575 -20.37 7.77 4.63
N ASN A 576 -20.86 7.41 3.44
CA ASN A 576 -21.68 8.31 2.61
C ASN A 576 -23.01 7.71 2.13
N GLY A 577 -23.20 6.38 2.28
CA GLY A 577 -24.42 5.68 1.83
C GLY A 577 -24.41 5.28 0.36
N ASP A 578 -23.33 5.56 -0.39
CA ASP A 578 -23.22 5.10 -1.78
C ASP A 578 -23.27 3.59 -1.82
N SER A 579 -24.11 3.06 -2.68
CA SER A 579 -24.38 1.63 -2.75
C SER A 579 -24.29 1.12 -4.16
N ILE A 580 -23.71 -0.05 -4.33
CA ILE A 580 -23.64 -0.77 -5.61
C ILE A 580 -24.39 -2.08 -5.50
N PHE A 581 -25.04 -2.47 -6.57
CA PHE A 581 -25.78 -3.71 -6.71
C PHE A 581 -25.34 -4.41 -7.98
N VAL A 582 -24.97 -5.69 -7.84
CA VAL A 582 -24.59 -6.57 -8.94
C VAL A 582 -25.46 -7.82 -8.87
N LYS A 583 -26.13 -8.14 -9.97
CA LYS A 583 -27.04 -9.28 -10.05
C LYS A 583 -26.73 -10.15 -11.25
N ILE A 584 -26.49 -11.42 -11.00
CA ILE A 584 -26.19 -12.44 -12.00
C ILE A 584 -27.23 -13.55 -11.90
N GLY A 585 -28.21 -13.56 -12.79
CA GLY A 585 -29.32 -14.52 -12.77
C GLY A 585 -30.22 -14.45 -11.54
N ALA A 586 -30.02 -13.49 -10.66
CA ALA A 586 -30.67 -13.43 -9.36
C ALA A 586 -32.07 -12.79 -9.42
N ALA A 587 -32.91 -13.15 -8.47
CA ALA A 587 -34.24 -12.59 -8.26
C ALA A 587 -34.21 -11.09 -7.95
N THR A 588 -35.37 -10.40 -8.09
CA THR A 588 -35.49 -8.96 -7.82
C THR A 588 -35.25 -8.64 -6.35
N SER A 589 -34.44 -7.61 -6.08
CA SER A 589 -34.25 -7.03 -4.73
C SER A 589 -35.00 -5.69 -4.62
N PHE A 590 -35.25 -5.24 -3.39
CA PHE A 590 -36.07 -4.07 -3.12
C PHE A 590 -35.39 -3.12 -2.15
N ILE A 591 -35.47 -1.82 -2.44
CA ILE A 591 -35.13 -0.74 -1.53
C ILE A 591 -36.43 -0.09 -1.06
N LYS A 592 -36.71 -0.17 0.25
CA LYS A 592 -37.85 0.49 0.88
C LYS A 592 -37.40 1.77 1.57
N ARG A 593 -37.98 2.89 1.17
CA ARG A 593 -37.79 4.22 1.76
C ARG A 593 -39.11 4.78 2.22
N GLY A 594 -39.42 4.65 3.50
CA GLY A 594 -40.74 4.98 4.02
C GLY A 594 -41.82 4.10 3.38
N ARG A 595 -42.70 4.68 2.58
CA ARG A 595 -43.76 3.98 1.79
C ARG A 595 -43.36 3.72 0.34
N GLU A 596 -42.25 4.27 -0.11
CA GLU A 596 -41.77 4.04 -1.48
C GLU A 596 -40.93 2.75 -1.51
N VAL A 597 -41.15 1.94 -2.54
CA VAL A 597 -40.41 0.73 -2.79
C VAL A 597 -39.86 0.78 -4.21
N LYS A 598 -38.54 0.65 -4.34
CA LYS A 598 -37.84 0.59 -5.61
C LYS A 598 -37.32 -0.82 -5.82
N SER A 599 -37.61 -1.40 -6.99
CA SER A 599 -37.13 -2.72 -7.38
C SER A 599 -35.79 -2.63 -8.13
N ILE A 600 -34.89 -3.60 -7.90
CA ILE A 600 -33.63 -3.79 -8.57
C ILE A 600 -33.65 -5.16 -9.25
N ASN A 601 -33.61 -5.15 -10.58
CA ASN A 601 -33.76 -6.34 -11.39
C ASN A 601 -32.43 -6.81 -11.99
N SER A 602 -32.30 -8.13 -12.18
CA SER A 602 -31.20 -8.72 -12.95
C SER A 602 -31.54 -8.74 -14.45
N LYS A 603 -30.51 -8.47 -15.26
CA LYS A 603 -30.58 -8.66 -16.73
C LYS A 603 -29.63 -9.76 -17.21
N ASN A 604 -28.72 -10.20 -16.35
CA ASN A 604 -27.69 -11.17 -16.66
C ASN A 604 -28.13 -12.61 -16.40
N LEU A 605 -27.55 -13.53 -17.14
CA LEU A 605 -27.73 -14.96 -16.95
C LEU A 605 -26.95 -15.46 -15.73
N PRO A 606 -27.36 -16.59 -15.10
CA PRO A 606 -26.60 -17.22 -14.02
C PRO A 606 -25.16 -17.57 -14.39
N PHE A 607 -24.32 -17.77 -13.38
CA PHE A 607 -22.94 -18.21 -13.56
C PHE A 607 -22.84 -19.58 -14.25
N GLY A 608 -21.82 -19.72 -15.10
CA GLY A 608 -21.53 -20.97 -15.82
C GLY A 608 -22.30 -21.15 -17.14
N LEU A 609 -23.25 -20.26 -17.47
CA LEU A 609 -23.99 -20.33 -18.74
C LEU A 609 -23.34 -19.56 -19.91
N VAL A 610 -22.49 -18.59 -19.61
CA VAL A 610 -21.76 -17.76 -20.58
C VAL A 610 -20.29 -17.67 -20.23
N ASP A 611 -19.44 -17.58 -21.24
CA ASP A 611 -17.97 -17.50 -21.03
C ASP A 611 -17.55 -16.20 -20.37
N GLU A 612 -18.16 -15.07 -20.75
CA GLU A 612 -17.92 -13.75 -20.16
C GLU A 612 -19.26 -13.14 -19.73
N VAL A 613 -19.29 -12.58 -18.53
CA VAL A 613 -20.45 -11.86 -18.00
C VAL A 613 -20.20 -10.37 -18.15
N ASP A 614 -21.09 -9.69 -18.88
CA ASP A 614 -21.12 -8.23 -18.91
C ASP A 614 -21.75 -7.73 -17.61
N VAL A 615 -20.91 -7.28 -16.67
CA VAL A 615 -21.32 -6.95 -15.30
C VAL A 615 -22.04 -5.59 -15.28
N GLU A 616 -23.36 -5.61 -15.16
CA GLU A 616 -24.14 -4.39 -14.92
C GLU A 616 -24.07 -3.98 -13.45
N ILE A 617 -23.43 -2.86 -13.15
CA ILE A 617 -23.36 -2.27 -11.80
C ILE A 617 -24.43 -1.19 -11.66
N ILE A 618 -25.43 -1.46 -10.81
CA ILE A 618 -26.48 -0.49 -10.48
C ILE A 618 -26.03 0.32 -9.27
N LYS A 619 -26.02 1.65 -9.39
CA LYS A 619 -25.59 2.57 -8.32
C LYS A 619 -26.79 3.30 -7.72
N GLU A 620 -26.89 3.29 -6.40
CA GLU A 620 -27.92 3.98 -5.62
C GLU A 620 -27.31 4.62 -4.38
N VAL A 621 -28.02 5.58 -3.78
CA VAL A 621 -27.60 6.19 -2.51
C VAL A 621 -28.64 5.85 -1.46
N LEU A 622 -28.24 5.04 -0.47
CA LEU A 622 -29.08 4.72 0.68
C LEU A 622 -29.03 5.84 1.73
N LYS A 623 -30.17 6.06 2.39
CA LYS A 623 -30.33 7.03 3.48
C LYS A 623 -30.65 6.32 4.78
N PRO A 624 -30.33 6.92 5.95
CA PRO A 624 -30.73 6.36 7.23
C PRO A 624 -32.24 6.06 7.27
N GLY A 625 -32.56 4.84 7.70
CA GLY A 625 -33.93 4.34 7.72
C GLY A 625 -34.34 3.52 6.49
N ASP A 626 -33.55 3.54 5.40
CA ASP A 626 -33.80 2.69 4.24
C ASP A 626 -33.58 1.21 4.60
N ILE A 627 -34.41 0.38 4.01
CA ILE A 627 -34.39 -1.07 4.17
C ILE A 627 -34.13 -1.70 2.81
N LEU A 628 -33.09 -2.52 2.73
CA LEU A 628 -32.79 -3.39 1.59
C LEU A 628 -33.35 -4.76 1.85
N VAL A 629 -34.05 -5.32 0.85
CA VAL A 629 -34.61 -6.67 0.91
C VAL A 629 -34.13 -7.47 -0.29
N ASN A 630 -33.30 -8.50 -0.03
CA ASN A 630 -32.85 -9.46 -1.03
C ASN A 630 -33.63 -10.77 -0.82
N VAL A 631 -34.11 -11.36 -1.91
CA VAL A 631 -34.91 -12.57 -1.86
C VAL A 631 -34.49 -13.55 -2.95
N SER A 632 -34.62 -14.86 -2.69
CA SER A 632 -34.49 -15.87 -3.74
C SER A 632 -35.78 -15.95 -4.59
N ASP A 633 -35.70 -16.60 -5.73
CA ASP A 633 -36.82 -16.72 -6.67
C ASP A 633 -38.01 -17.52 -6.09
N GLY A 634 -37.75 -18.50 -5.21
CA GLY A 634 -38.78 -19.26 -4.51
C GLY A 634 -39.70 -18.38 -3.66
N VAL A 635 -39.22 -17.21 -3.18
CA VAL A 635 -40.07 -16.22 -2.48
C VAL A 635 -40.99 -15.50 -3.44
N LEU A 636 -40.51 -15.16 -4.65
CA LEU A 636 -41.28 -14.39 -5.64
C LEU A 636 -42.29 -15.27 -6.42
N ASP A 637 -41.97 -16.55 -6.66
CA ASP A 637 -42.73 -17.48 -7.51
C ASP A 637 -43.98 -18.05 -6.87
N VAL A 638 -44.27 -17.67 -5.61
CA VAL A 638 -45.43 -18.16 -4.88
C VAL A 638 -46.76 -17.73 -5.47
N ASP A 639 -46.84 -16.63 -6.20
CA ASP A 639 -48.04 -16.04 -6.80
C ASP A 639 -47.99 -16.09 -8.34
N LYS A 640 -48.11 -17.33 -8.89
CA LYS A 640 -48.11 -17.54 -10.37
C LYS A 640 -49.42 -17.13 -11.05
N LEU A 641 -50.50 -16.88 -10.30
CA LEU A 641 -51.85 -16.60 -10.83
C LEU A 641 -52.11 -15.11 -11.08
N ASN A 642 -51.34 -14.19 -10.46
CA ASN A 642 -51.48 -12.78 -10.66
C ASN A 642 -50.36 -12.23 -11.53
N LEU A 643 -50.71 -11.44 -12.53
CA LEU A 643 -49.87 -10.80 -13.52
C LEU A 643 -48.72 -9.99 -12.91
N GLY A 644 -47.63 -10.62 -12.47
CA GLY A 644 -46.42 -9.98 -12.04
C GLY A 644 -45.89 -10.51 -10.71
N LYS A 645 -44.89 -11.35 -10.77
CA LYS A 645 -44.18 -12.01 -9.65
C LYS A 645 -43.69 -11.07 -8.53
N VAL A 646 -43.63 -9.77 -8.79
CA VAL A 646 -43.02 -8.75 -7.92
C VAL A 646 -44.08 -7.96 -7.15
N ILE A 647 -45.33 -7.92 -7.62
CA ILE A 647 -46.37 -6.99 -7.13
C ILE A 647 -46.72 -7.25 -5.65
N TRP A 648 -46.85 -8.52 -5.23
CA TRP A 648 -47.31 -8.82 -3.89
C TRP A 648 -46.32 -8.36 -2.82
N ILE A 649 -45.00 -8.49 -3.08
CA ILE A 649 -43.97 -8.12 -2.12
C ILE A 649 -43.79 -6.59 -2.07
N GLU A 650 -43.91 -5.90 -3.20
CA GLU A 650 -43.91 -4.42 -3.23
C GLU A 650 -45.10 -3.83 -2.44
N GLU A 651 -46.30 -4.34 -2.62
CA GLU A 651 -47.48 -3.90 -1.87
C GLU A 651 -47.34 -4.24 -0.39
N TYR A 652 -46.81 -5.40 -0.07
CA TYR A 652 -46.58 -5.80 1.33
C TYR A 652 -45.55 -4.90 2.01
N LEU A 653 -44.43 -4.60 1.33
CA LEU A 653 -43.40 -3.72 1.86
C LEU A 653 -43.89 -2.29 2.06
N LYS A 654 -44.76 -1.74 1.19
CA LYS A 654 -45.31 -0.39 1.36
C LYS A 654 -46.10 -0.22 2.67
N ASN A 655 -46.73 -1.29 3.14
CA ASN A 655 -47.67 -1.26 4.27
C ASN A 655 -47.10 -1.74 5.60
N ILE A 656 -45.93 -2.38 5.60
CA ILE A 656 -45.32 -2.90 6.82
C ILE A 656 -44.19 -2.00 7.31
N ASN A 657 -44.14 -1.82 8.65
CA ASN A 657 -43.01 -1.18 9.30
C ASN A 657 -42.60 -2.04 10.49
N ALA A 658 -41.49 -2.74 10.33
CA ALA A 658 -40.95 -3.67 11.31
C ALA A 658 -39.42 -3.60 11.33
N ASP A 659 -38.81 -4.14 12.38
CA ASP A 659 -37.35 -4.27 12.45
C ASP A 659 -36.87 -5.35 11.47
N PRO A 660 -35.60 -5.32 11.05
CA PRO A 660 -35.07 -6.26 10.05
C PRO A 660 -35.34 -7.72 10.34
N ARG A 661 -35.21 -8.15 11.60
CA ARG A 661 -35.50 -9.52 12.02
C ARG A 661 -36.97 -9.87 11.82
N GLU A 662 -37.84 -9.09 12.40
CA GLU A 662 -39.29 -9.30 12.32
C GLU A 662 -39.79 -9.24 10.86
N LEU A 663 -39.19 -8.34 10.05
CA LEU A 663 -39.57 -8.16 8.66
C LEU A 663 -39.15 -9.38 7.80
N SER A 664 -37.94 -9.93 8.00
CA SER A 664 -37.49 -11.11 7.27
C SER A 664 -38.39 -12.32 7.53
N GLU A 665 -38.71 -12.57 8.82
CA GLU A 665 -39.60 -13.65 9.24
C GLU A 665 -41.02 -13.47 8.69
N LYS A 666 -41.58 -12.25 8.73
CA LYS A 666 -42.94 -11.95 8.22
C LYS A 666 -43.07 -12.07 6.70
N ILE A 667 -42.03 -11.67 5.95
CA ILE A 667 -42.03 -11.84 4.50
C ILE A 667 -42.03 -13.34 4.17
N LEU A 668 -41.19 -14.11 4.83
CA LEU A 668 -41.11 -15.55 4.64
C LEU A 668 -42.43 -16.25 4.99
N GLU A 669 -43.03 -15.91 6.13
CA GLU A 669 -44.33 -16.43 6.56
C GLU A 669 -45.44 -16.07 5.55
N LYS A 670 -45.47 -14.86 5.05
CA LYS A 670 -46.41 -14.42 4.03
C LYS A 670 -46.25 -15.19 2.73
N ALA A 671 -45.02 -15.46 2.29
CA ALA A 671 -44.71 -16.28 1.12
C ALA A 671 -45.21 -17.72 1.30
N LYS A 672 -44.98 -18.33 2.49
CA LYS A 672 -45.50 -19.66 2.85
C LYS A 672 -47.02 -19.73 2.86
N ASN A 673 -47.68 -18.69 3.35
CA ASN A 673 -49.14 -18.61 3.36
C ASN A 673 -49.71 -18.49 1.94
N LEU A 674 -49.07 -17.70 1.07
CA LEU A 674 -49.47 -17.57 -0.34
C LEU A 674 -49.29 -18.89 -1.11
N SER A 675 -48.25 -19.67 -0.80
CA SER A 675 -48.03 -21.02 -1.37
C SER A 675 -48.94 -22.09 -0.76
N LYS A 676 -49.83 -21.72 0.16
CA LYS A 676 -50.72 -22.66 0.92
C LYS A 676 -49.93 -23.78 1.62
N GLY A 677 -48.75 -23.48 2.13
CA GLY A 677 -47.84 -24.41 2.78
C GLY A 677 -47.17 -25.43 1.83
N ASN A 678 -47.31 -25.27 0.51
CA ASN A 678 -46.63 -26.12 -0.46
C ASN A 678 -45.40 -25.35 -1.04
N VAL A 679 -44.32 -25.36 -0.29
CA VAL A 679 -43.04 -24.72 -0.67
C VAL A 679 -42.45 -25.53 -1.83
N LYS A 680 -42.50 -24.95 -3.03
CA LYS A 680 -42.08 -25.62 -4.28
C LYS A 680 -40.59 -25.46 -4.57
N ASP A 681 -39.98 -24.44 -4.00
CA ASP A 681 -38.57 -24.13 -4.11
C ASP A 681 -38.03 -23.52 -2.83
N ASP A 682 -36.70 -23.49 -2.67
CA ASP A 682 -36.05 -22.93 -1.50
C ASP A 682 -36.38 -21.42 -1.38
N MET A 683 -36.65 -20.94 -0.18
CA MET A 683 -37.04 -19.56 0.09
C MET A 683 -36.04 -18.92 1.03
N THR A 684 -35.41 -17.87 0.59
CA THR A 684 -34.49 -17.08 1.39
C THR A 684 -34.83 -15.61 1.32
N VAL A 685 -34.87 -14.93 2.48
CA VAL A 685 -35.12 -13.52 2.64
C VAL A 685 -34.05 -12.89 3.51
N ILE A 686 -33.33 -11.91 3.00
CA ILE A 686 -32.38 -11.11 3.76
C ILE A 686 -32.91 -9.69 3.84
N VAL A 687 -33.01 -9.16 5.06
CA VAL A 687 -33.41 -7.79 5.31
C VAL A 687 -32.30 -7.03 5.98
N SER A 688 -31.85 -5.94 5.36
CA SER A 688 -30.76 -5.10 5.85
C SER A 688 -31.27 -3.65 6.01
N LYS A 689 -31.04 -3.03 7.17
CA LYS A 689 -31.48 -1.65 7.43
C LYS A 689 -30.29 -0.77 7.79
N LEU A 690 -30.26 0.41 7.17
CA LEU A 690 -29.23 1.41 7.39
C LEU A 690 -29.64 2.35 8.50
N TYR A 691 -28.78 2.53 9.50
CA TYR A 691 -28.96 3.41 10.64
C TYR A 691 -27.89 4.50 10.66
N LEU A 692 -28.24 5.65 11.26
CA LEU A 692 -27.28 6.70 11.57
C LEU A 692 -26.55 6.29 12.86
N ASP A 693 -25.23 6.33 12.84
CA ASP A 693 -24.41 6.11 14.05
C ASP A 693 -24.28 7.45 14.80
N SER A 694 -25.03 7.57 15.90
CA SER A 694 -25.16 8.79 16.72
C SER A 694 -23.87 9.19 17.45
#